data_1c782978c7581326506d9a3d7ca04922
#
_entry.id   1c782978c7581326506d9a3d7ca04922
#
_cell.length_a   1.000
_cell.length_b   1.000
_cell.length_c   1.000
_cell.angle_alpha   90.00
_cell.angle_beta   90.00
_cell.angle_gamma   90.00
#
_symmetry.space_group_name_H-M   'P 1'
#
loop_
_entity.id
_entity.type
_entity.pdbx_description
1 polymer ?
#
loop_
_entity_poly.entity_id
_entity_poly.type
_entity_poly.pdbx_seq_one_letter_code
_entity_poly.pdbx_strand_id
1 'polypeptide(L)'
;MGSQRDPSWSPSSSSTRVWRLSSAWNRLLCLLTLLLLAVPVVGQQDLIVDIKVHGNRRIPAETVKARIFSKVGDVYDAAAIERDFNALWNTGYFEDIRFEREQNAKGWILHIYLKERPTIREINYTGLNAVSTSDVLDRFKDRKVGLAVENQYDPTKIKKAEVTLKQLLAEHGRQFATIRTEVRPIPPAAVGITFVVREGPKVKVGHIRFRGNKHINDRTLRAAMKNLKPIGIPHSIFLENLFAKTYDATKLEEDTERVRAEFQNRGYFKVLVDDPKTEIHDTGHTGFHIPLLQPGLGKSVDITMPIEEGDRYHLGTITFKNNKAIPNNAALRSLFPMKDGEIFSREKVAKGLENLRKAYGTDGYINFTSVPDTKFDDEKKTVDLTVDVDEGKQFYVRRIEFQGNTTTRDKVIRREIALEEGQIYNSRYWELSLLRLNQLGYFDQLKPEDPNTTERHLDEKAGTVDLTLKVHEKGKNSVGLQGGVSGLAGAFIGLNYSTNNFLGLGETLSVQASLGSRQRDLVFGFTEPYLFDRPIQAGFQVYTRKTSYDQARQYAIATGQNLNLPSAYLQNLQNYSQSSTGLSLSVSYPLRRSFKRLGISYSFDRSSLVAVSSASKLLFENLNFSGITGPNALNGIITSKITPSFTMNTLDAAYAPHHGKSLFIGGEIAGLGGTVHTIRPIVQYKQFFPVQKHRNAIGYNVQASFITGFGGIVAPPFERAYLGGENDIRGFDIRTISPIAYLPSAQSVSLRNPDGTFVPANPRFPVQINSSGGCASNCWNIPVPYNQLVTPGGDLSLNSNFEYRITIAGPVAIAPFVDMGVDPIIRTSQLQTNLTQYNTLINTLFGCPTLDPAYACTGGAKISGIPRDLKPVPGTNWVARMSTGIELQTMLPVVNAPFRIYYAYNALRLDSSASPPIQITRGMFPGPVGPIDCRNPQGAGDYTYCLTKATLGSNYTLREPRKTFRFSVATTF
;
A
#
# COMPACT_ATOMS: atom_id res chain seq x y z
N MET A 1 60.50 7.31 1.28
CA MET A 1 61.50 6.50 1.99
C MET A 1 60.90 5.12 2.04
N GLY A 2 61.31 4.24 1.20
CA GLY A 2 62.49 3.34 1.08
C GLY A 2 61.95 2.02 1.62
N SER A 3 62.05 0.90 1.08
CA SER A 3 62.74 0.22 0.01
C SER A 3 62.44 -1.27 0.13
N GLN A 4 62.12 -1.90 -0.96
CA GLN A 4 62.66 -3.19 -1.44
C GLN A 4 62.88 -4.36 -0.45
N ARG A 5 62.37 -5.55 -0.74
CA ARG A 5 63.14 -6.68 -1.31
C ARG A 5 62.32 -7.96 -1.34
N ASP A 6 62.21 -8.57 -2.51
CA ASP A 6 62.15 -10.02 -2.67
C ASP A 6 63.38 -10.72 -2.08
N PRO A 7 63.35 -12.01 -1.74
CA PRO A 7 63.91 -12.99 -2.68
C PRO A 7 63.24 -14.38 -2.73
N SER A 8 63.32 -14.93 -3.93
CA SER A 8 63.35 -16.30 -4.38
C SER A 8 64.04 -17.34 -3.44
N TRP A 9 63.50 -18.57 -3.42
CA TRP A 9 64.34 -19.79 -3.19
C TRP A 9 63.67 -21.01 -3.83
N SER A 10 64.38 -21.64 -4.77
CA SER A 10 64.35 -23.02 -5.21
C SER A 10 65.66 -23.68 -4.71
N PRO A 11 65.98 -24.94 -5.04
CA PRO A 11 65.42 -26.27 -4.62
C PRO A 11 66.58 -27.14 -4.03
N SER A 12 66.31 -28.35 -3.58
CA SER A 12 67.33 -29.40 -3.37
C SER A 12 66.67 -30.76 -3.45
N SER A 13 66.99 -31.60 -4.42
CA SER A 13 68.13 -32.63 -4.45
C SER A 13 68.06 -33.56 -3.20
N SER A 14 68.08 -34.83 -3.32
CA SER A 14 68.97 -35.82 -3.87
C SER A 14 68.48 -37.22 -3.37
N SER A 15 68.69 -38.28 -4.02
CA SER A 15 69.89 -39.12 -3.86
C SER A 15 69.89 -40.36 -4.76
N THR A 16 70.96 -40.48 -5.40
CA THR A 16 71.80 -41.57 -5.97
C THR A 16 71.66 -42.96 -5.33
N ARG A 17 71.61 -44.02 -6.16
CA ARG A 17 72.46 -45.20 -5.99
C ARG A 17 72.93 -45.84 -7.33
N VAL A 18 74.20 -45.89 -7.50
CA VAL A 18 75.00 -46.60 -8.50
C VAL A 18 75.07 -48.06 -8.19
N TRP A 19 75.10 -48.94 -9.26
CA TRP A 19 75.90 -50.17 -9.28
C TRP A 19 76.14 -50.59 -10.74
N ARG A 20 77.34 -50.87 -10.97
CA ARG A 20 78.38 -51.27 -11.91
C ARG A 20 77.97 -52.38 -12.90
N LEU A 21 78.47 -52.18 -14.18
CA LEU A 21 79.38 -52.95 -15.01
C LEU A 21 79.25 -54.45 -15.13
N SER A 22 79.04 -55.00 -16.35
CA SER A 22 80.16 -55.60 -17.15
C SER A 22 79.66 -56.32 -18.37
N SER A 23 80.48 -56.39 -19.46
CA SER A 23 80.52 -57.39 -20.54
C SER A 23 79.42 -57.38 -21.59
N ALA A 24 79.66 -56.61 -22.62
CA ALA A 24 79.28 -56.96 -23.98
C ALA A 24 79.96 -56.16 -25.09
N TRP A 25 81.19 -56.10 -25.09
CA TRP A 25 81.96 -55.47 -26.23
C TRP A 25 82.04 -56.34 -27.45
N ASN A 26 81.63 -57.59 -27.46
CA ASN A 26 81.64 -58.53 -28.59
C ASN A 26 80.29 -58.72 -29.33
N ARG A 27 79.28 -58.00 -28.99
CA ARG A 27 77.96 -58.03 -29.79
C ARG A 27 77.76 -56.74 -30.60
N LEU A 28 78.61 -55.79 -30.51
CA LEU A 28 78.48 -54.48 -31.21
C LEU A 28 78.94 -54.50 -32.66
N LEU A 29 79.79 -55.44 -33.03
CA LEU A 29 80.42 -55.50 -34.45
C LEU A 29 79.51 -56.23 -35.42
N CYS A 30 78.58 -57.16 -34.98
CA CYS A 30 77.66 -57.80 -35.88
C CYS A 30 76.39 -57.06 -36.14
N LEU A 31 76.12 -56.05 -35.35
CA LEU A 31 74.93 -55.17 -35.53
C LEU A 31 75.22 -53.94 -36.39
N LEU A 32 76.51 -53.58 -36.58
CA LEU A 32 76.86 -52.42 -37.41
C LEU A 32 76.92 -52.73 -38.88
N THR A 33 76.98 -54.03 -39.33
CA THR A 33 77.03 -54.44 -40.73
C THR A 33 75.57 -54.72 -41.27
N LEU A 34 74.56 -54.87 -40.39
CA LEU A 34 73.23 -55.00 -40.82
C LEU A 34 72.40 -53.64 -40.83
N LEU A 35 73.09 -52.59 -40.36
CA LEU A 35 72.50 -51.25 -40.36
C LEU A 35 72.79 -50.39 -41.58
N LEU A 36 73.65 -50.92 -42.51
CA LEU A 36 74.09 -50.16 -43.71
C LEU A 36 73.32 -50.53 -45.01
N LEU A 37 72.24 -51.34 -44.88
CA LEU A 37 71.38 -51.69 -46.01
C LEU A 37 69.87 -51.35 -45.73
N ALA A 38 69.50 -50.58 -44.72
CA ALA A 38 68.21 -50.00 -44.55
C ALA A 38 68.20 -48.65 -45.23
N VAL A 39 67.81 -48.53 -46.49
CA VAL A 39 67.35 -47.35 -47.12
C VAL A 39 66.19 -46.85 -46.27
N PRO A 40 66.15 -45.62 -45.65
CA PRO A 40 64.99 -45.09 -45.03
C PRO A 40 63.95 -44.88 -46.12
N VAL A 41 62.95 -45.75 -46.10
CA VAL A 41 61.67 -45.34 -46.73
C VAL A 41 61.26 -44.16 -45.85
N VAL A 42 61.45 -42.99 -46.34
CA VAL A 42 60.86 -41.76 -45.81
C VAL A 42 59.38 -41.99 -45.97
N GLY A 43 58.74 -42.47 -44.87
CA GLY A 43 57.30 -42.45 -44.73
C GLY A 43 56.90 -41.00 -44.90
N GLN A 44 56.18 -40.71 -45.92
CA GLN A 44 55.53 -39.41 -46.13
C GLN A 44 54.78 -39.11 -44.80
N GLN A 45 55.31 -38.23 -44.00
CA GLN A 45 54.60 -37.78 -42.78
C GLN A 45 53.30 -37.15 -43.27
N ASP A 46 52.16 -37.71 -42.90
CA ASP A 46 50.82 -37.17 -43.19
C ASP A 46 50.58 -35.85 -42.40
N LEU A 47 51.41 -34.85 -42.71
CA LEU A 47 51.35 -33.55 -42.08
C LEU A 47 50.28 -32.66 -42.73
N ILE A 48 49.56 -31.90 -41.94
CA ILE A 48 48.67 -30.85 -42.43
C ILE A 48 49.52 -29.66 -42.85
N VAL A 49 49.58 -29.35 -44.12
CA VAL A 49 50.40 -28.27 -44.71
C VAL A 49 49.65 -26.97 -44.74
N ASP A 50 48.33 -27.02 -44.92
CA ASP A 50 47.51 -25.80 -44.95
C ASP A 50 46.08 -26.14 -44.51
N ILE A 51 45.42 -25.12 -43.92
CA ILE A 51 43.99 -25.22 -43.51
C ILE A 51 43.24 -24.10 -44.21
N LYS A 52 42.38 -24.48 -45.15
CA LYS A 52 41.56 -23.57 -45.95
C LYS A 52 40.11 -23.62 -45.48
N VAL A 53 39.60 -22.46 -45.16
CA VAL A 53 38.19 -22.30 -44.74
C VAL A 53 37.39 -21.74 -45.89
N HIS A 54 36.31 -22.40 -46.26
CA HIS A 54 35.43 -22.06 -47.34
C HIS A 54 34.00 -21.85 -46.87
N GLY A 55 33.26 -20.89 -47.45
CA GLY A 55 31.85 -20.64 -47.15
C GLY A 55 31.60 -19.73 -45.92
N ASN A 56 32.64 -19.32 -45.24
CA ASN A 56 32.57 -18.33 -44.19
C ASN A 56 32.35 -16.92 -44.81
N ARG A 57 31.26 -16.28 -44.42
CA ARG A 57 30.87 -14.95 -44.90
C ARG A 57 31.04 -13.88 -43.85
N ARG A 58 30.59 -14.19 -42.64
CA ARG A 58 30.55 -13.26 -41.50
C ARG A 58 31.61 -13.60 -40.44
N ILE A 59 31.90 -14.87 -40.29
CA ILE A 59 32.87 -15.34 -39.31
C ILE A 59 34.25 -15.37 -40.00
N PRO A 60 35.24 -14.60 -39.53
CA PRO A 60 36.59 -14.61 -40.11
C PRO A 60 37.20 -16.02 -40.07
N ALA A 61 37.94 -16.39 -41.13
CA ALA A 61 38.62 -17.69 -41.22
C ALA A 61 39.53 -17.94 -40.02
N GLU A 62 40.21 -16.90 -39.55
CA GLU A 62 41.08 -16.99 -38.36
C GLU A 62 40.31 -17.34 -37.07
N THR A 63 39.05 -16.89 -36.93
CA THR A 63 38.20 -17.27 -35.82
C THR A 63 37.85 -18.77 -35.88
N VAL A 64 37.61 -19.30 -37.05
CA VAL A 64 37.37 -20.73 -37.28
C VAL A 64 38.60 -21.53 -36.93
N LYS A 65 39.78 -21.13 -37.47
CA LYS A 65 41.07 -21.78 -37.17
C LYS A 65 41.47 -21.72 -35.69
N ALA A 66 41.08 -20.66 -34.97
CA ALA A 66 41.29 -20.53 -33.52
C ALA A 66 40.45 -21.49 -32.67
N ARG A 67 39.37 -22.02 -33.25
CA ARG A 67 38.41 -22.91 -32.55
C ARG A 67 38.69 -24.38 -32.78
N ILE A 68 39.53 -24.74 -33.73
CA ILE A 68 39.94 -26.12 -34.02
C ILE A 68 41.27 -26.42 -33.30
N PHE A 69 41.45 -27.68 -32.96
CA PHE A 69 42.68 -28.16 -32.31
C PHE A 69 43.77 -28.44 -33.30
N SER A 70 43.43 -28.93 -34.50
CA SER A 70 44.37 -29.24 -35.58
C SER A 70 45.03 -27.95 -36.13
N LYS A 71 46.33 -27.92 -36.24
CA LYS A 71 47.14 -26.81 -36.74
C LYS A 71 48.00 -27.21 -37.91
N VAL A 72 48.41 -26.22 -38.69
CA VAL A 72 49.41 -26.44 -39.74
C VAL A 72 50.70 -26.92 -39.09
N GLY A 73 51.22 -28.07 -39.57
CA GLY A 73 52.40 -28.78 -39.02
C GLY A 73 52.03 -30.01 -38.17
N ASP A 74 50.78 -30.20 -37.82
CA ASP A 74 50.34 -31.42 -37.09
C ASP A 74 50.17 -32.60 -38.04
N VAL A 75 50.32 -33.81 -37.53
CA VAL A 75 50.03 -35.05 -38.25
C VAL A 75 48.48 -35.21 -38.41
N TYR A 76 48.04 -35.48 -39.61
CA TYR A 76 46.62 -35.72 -39.85
C TYR A 76 46.11 -36.90 -39.01
N ASP A 77 45.18 -36.64 -38.13
CA ASP A 77 44.49 -37.60 -37.30
C ASP A 77 42.98 -37.45 -37.47
N ALA A 78 42.31 -38.52 -37.89
CA ALA A 78 40.85 -38.52 -38.09
C ALA A 78 40.10 -38.27 -36.82
N ALA A 79 40.59 -38.72 -35.64
CA ALA A 79 39.98 -38.49 -34.33
C ALA A 79 40.12 -37.01 -33.88
N ALA A 80 41.23 -36.33 -34.31
CA ALA A 80 41.40 -34.92 -34.11
C ALA A 80 40.39 -34.11 -34.95
N ILE A 81 40.17 -34.49 -36.20
CA ILE A 81 39.21 -33.84 -37.11
C ILE A 81 37.76 -34.03 -36.59
N GLU A 82 37.43 -35.17 -36.00
CA GLU A 82 36.11 -35.35 -35.35
C GLU A 82 35.96 -34.43 -34.13
N ARG A 83 37.00 -34.27 -33.33
CA ARG A 83 37.00 -33.29 -32.24
C ARG A 83 36.84 -31.84 -32.73
N ASP A 84 37.52 -31.52 -33.82
CA ASP A 84 37.44 -30.21 -34.48
C ASP A 84 36.04 -29.94 -35.04
N PHE A 85 35.46 -30.97 -35.69
CA PHE A 85 34.05 -30.91 -36.10
C PHE A 85 33.10 -30.63 -34.92
N ASN A 86 33.24 -31.38 -33.84
CA ASN A 86 32.43 -31.19 -32.66
C ASN A 86 32.64 -29.84 -31.97
N ALA A 87 33.90 -29.37 -31.98
CA ALA A 87 34.21 -28.05 -31.42
C ALA A 87 33.55 -26.92 -32.24
N LEU A 88 33.59 -26.99 -33.57
CA LEU A 88 32.92 -26.02 -34.42
C LEU A 88 31.38 -26.17 -34.37
N TRP A 89 30.88 -27.40 -34.36
CA TRP A 89 29.45 -27.67 -34.30
C TRP A 89 28.80 -27.13 -33.02
N ASN A 90 29.47 -27.35 -31.88
CA ASN A 90 29.03 -26.88 -30.59
C ASN A 90 29.02 -25.36 -30.42
N THR A 91 29.69 -24.62 -31.31
CA THR A 91 29.56 -23.15 -31.35
C THR A 91 28.16 -22.70 -31.72
N GLY A 92 27.40 -23.54 -32.41
CA GLY A 92 26.07 -23.23 -32.94
C GLY A 92 26.05 -22.25 -34.13
N TYR A 93 27.20 -21.85 -34.64
CA TYR A 93 27.30 -20.86 -35.70
C TYR A 93 27.04 -21.43 -37.09
N PHE A 94 27.17 -22.72 -37.25
CA PHE A 94 27.13 -23.36 -38.57
C PHE A 94 25.89 -24.28 -38.69
N GLU A 95 25.34 -24.30 -39.90
CA GLU A 95 24.24 -25.16 -40.29
C GLU A 95 24.79 -26.50 -40.86
N ASP A 96 25.93 -26.42 -41.59
CA ASP A 96 26.64 -27.53 -42.16
C ASP A 96 28.14 -27.32 -42.06
N ILE A 97 28.86 -28.40 -41.77
CA ILE A 97 30.32 -28.41 -41.62
C ILE A 97 30.80 -29.69 -42.31
N ARG A 98 31.68 -29.51 -43.27
CA ARG A 98 32.32 -30.63 -43.93
C ARG A 98 33.84 -30.43 -43.95
N PHE A 99 34.55 -31.48 -43.58
CA PHE A 99 36.02 -31.53 -43.67
C PHE A 99 36.39 -32.41 -44.83
N GLU A 100 37.18 -31.86 -45.78
CA GLU A 100 37.72 -32.54 -46.92
C GLU A 100 39.24 -32.43 -46.90
N ARG A 101 39.93 -33.45 -47.33
CA ARG A 101 41.40 -33.43 -47.42
C ARG A 101 41.84 -33.52 -48.86
N GLU A 102 42.79 -32.73 -49.24
CA GLU A 102 43.44 -32.76 -50.55
C GLU A 102 44.91 -33.11 -50.36
N GLN A 103 45.40 -34.11 -51.11
CA GLN A 103 46.79 -34.52 -51.07
C GLN A 103 47.64 -33.60 -51.88
N ASN A 104 48.68 -33.01 -51.29
CA ASN A 104 49.69 -32.19 -52.00
C ASN A 104 51.08 -32.85 -51.87
N ALA A 105 52.02 -32.49 -52.70
CA ALA A 105 53.40 -33.03 -52.71
C ALA A 105 54.16 -32.90 -51.39
N LYS A 106 53.63 -32.01 -50.40
CA LYS A 106 54.27 -31.72 -49.13
C LYS A 106 53.45 -32.27 -47.94
N GLY A 107 52.23 -32.84 -48.12
CA GLY A 107 51.33 -33.34 -47.12
C GLY A 107 49.84 -33.07 -47.46
N TRP A 108 48.98 -33.00 -46.44
CA TRP A 108 47.55 -32.78 -46.58
C TRP A 108 47.17 -31.34 -46.46
N ILE A 109 46.28 -30.82 -47.33
CA ILE A 109 45.55 -29.60 -47.18
C ILE A 109 44.20 -29.93 -46.65
N LEU A 110 43.83 -29.33 -45.51
CA LEU A 110 42.50 -29.54 -44.87
C LEU A 110 41.56 -28.43 -45.35
N HIS A 111 40.56 -28.82 -46.11
CA HIS A 111 39.48 -27.92 -46.53
C HIS A 111 38.31 -28.05 -45.53
N ILE A 112 37.89 -26.91 -44.94
CA ILE A 112 36.74 -26.84 -44.04
C ILE A 112 35.68 -26.04 -44.78
N TYR A 113 34.65 -26.75 -45.22
CA TYR A 113 33.49 -26.14 -45.84
C TYR A 113 32.42 -25.85 -44.79
N LEU A 114 32.02 -24.60 -44.68
CA LEU A 114 31.12 -24.11 -43.67
C LEU A 114 29.91 -23.48 -44.33
N LYS A 115 28.72 -23.78 -43.78
CA LYS A 115 27.52 -23.03 -44.07
C LYS A 115 27.08 -22.35 -42.79
N GLU A 116 27.21 -21.03 -42.75
CA GLU A 116 26.81 -20.25 -41.57
C GLU A 116 25.29 -20.24 -41.37
N ARG A 117 24.85 -20.38 -40.13
CA ARG A 117 23.46 -20.19 -39.78
C ARG A 117 23.08 -18.72 -39.96
N PRO A 118 21.94 -18.39 -40.59
CA PRO A 118 21.49 -17.01 -40.71
C PRO A 118 21.21 -16.40 -39.36
N THR A 119 21.35 -15.08 -39.24
CA THR A 119 20.93 -14.34 -38.04
C THR A 119 19.48 -13.91 -38.12
N ILE A 120 18.85 -13.85 -36.98
CA ILE A 120 17.48 -13.33 -36.85
C ILE A 120 17.54 -11.80 -36.90
N ARG A 121 16.97 -11.19 -37.96
CA ARG A 121 16.94 -9.76 -38.13
C ARG A 121 15.69 -9.11 -37.51
N GLU A 122 14.57 -9.82 -37.55
CA GLU A 122 13.31 -9.36 -37.04
C GLU A 122 12.46 -10.52 -36.48
N ILE A 123 11.68 -10.24 -35.46
CA ILE A 123 10.71 -11.19 -34.90
C ILE A 123 9.39 -10.46 -34.85
N ASN A 124 8.42 -10.93 -35.64
CA ASN A 124 7.11 -10.35 -35.77
C ASN A 124 6.03 -11.30 -35.23
N TYR A 125 4.95 -10.74 -34.71
CA TYR A 125 3.79 -11.48 -34.24
C TYR A 125 2.55 -10.97 -34.96
N THR A 126 1.83 -11.84 -35.63
CA THR A 126 0.58 -11.51 -36.33
C THR A 126 -0.58 -12.27 -35.72
N GLY A 127 -1.74 -11.60 -35.54
CA GLY A 127 -2.92 -12.22 -34.92
C GLY A 127 -2.84 -12.40 -33.41
N LEU A 128 -1.89 -11.75 -32.74
CA LEU A 128 -1.72 -11.77 -31.27
C LEU A 128 -2.48 -10.58 -30.66
N ASN A 129 -3.61 -10.86 -29.97
CA ASN A 129 -4.46 -9.84 -29.36
C ASN A 129 -4.71 -10.10 -27.87
N ALA A 130 -4.61 -11.35 -27.42
CA ALA A 130 -4.90 -11.73 -26.02
C ALA A 130 -3.81 -11.41 -25.04
N VAL A 131 -2.57 -11.27 -25.51
CA VAL A 131 -1.36 -10.95 -24.72
C VAL A 131 -0.54 -9.90 -25.45
N SER A 132 0.17 -9.07 -24.72
CA SER A 132 1.06 -8.08 -25.32
C SER A 132 2.39 -8.71 -25.76
N THR A 133 3.07 -8.07 -26.71
CA THR A 133 4.41 -8.52 -27.12
C THR A 133 5.40 -8.48 -25.95
N SER A 134 5.24 -7.53 -25.02
CA SER A 134 6.05 -7.47 -23.80
C SER A 134 5.89 -8.72 -22.95
N ASP A 135 4.65 -9.16 -22.71
CA ASP A 135 4.37 -10.37 -21.93
C ASP A 135 4.97 -11.63 -22.57
N VAL A 136 5.00 -11.67 -23.91
CA VAL A 136 5.64 -12.78 -24.65
C VAL A 136 7.15 -12.76 -24.44
N LEU A 137 7.79 -11.60 -24.54
CA LEU A 137 9.23 -11.45 -24.35
C LEU A 137 9.64 -11.79 -22.90
N ASP A 138 8.89 -11.32 -21.93
CA ASP A 138 9.12 -11.63 -20.51
C ASP A 138 8.97 -13.14 -20.26
N ARG A 139 7.96 -13.78 -20.84
CA ARG A 139 7.78 -15.23 -20.72
C ARG A 139 8.91 -16.00 -21.40
N PHE A 140 9.40 -15.54 -22.56
CA PHE A 140 10.54 -16.17 -23.22
C PHE A 140 11.82 -16.05 -22.39
N LYS A 141 12.02 -14.94 -21.71
CA LYS A 141 13.12 -14.73 -20.76
C LYS A 141 13.03 -15.70 -19.58
N ASP A 142 11.84 -15.77 -18.93
CA ASP A 142 11.59 -16.62 -17.76
C ASP A 142 11.81 -18.10 -18.08
N ARG A 143 11.35 -18.55 -19.26
CA ARG A 143 11.51 -19.93 -19.73
C ARG A 143 12.84 -20.22 -20.41
N LYS A 144 13.75 -19.22 -20.42
CA LYS A 144 15.09 -19.32 -21.05
C LYS A 144 14.99 -19.87 -22.47
N VAL A 145 14.10 -19.30 -23.28
CA VAL A 145 13.91 -19.70 -24.68
C VAL A 145 15.14 -19.34 -25.51
N GLY A 146 15.79 -18.22 -25.21
CA GLY A 146 17.01 -17.78 -25.88
C GLY A 146 16.80 -17.27 -27.31
N LEU A 147 15.60 -16.83 -27.66
CA LEU A 147 15.25 -16.27 -28.96
C LEU A 147 15.28 -14.73 -28.86
N ALA A 148 16.17 -14.09 -29.62
CA ALA A 148 16.28 -12.63 -29.69
C ALA A 148 16.75 -12.20 -31.07
N VAL A 149 16.50 -10.94 -31.43
CA VAL A 149 17.05 -10.29 -32.59
C VAL A 149 18.58 -10.31 -32.47
N GLU A 150 19.30 -10.43 -33.61
CA GLU A 150 20.74 -10.61 -33.77
C GLU A 150 21.28 -11.98 -33.30
N ASN A 151 20.44 -12.85 -32.69
CA ASN A 151 20.84 -14.22 -32.41
C ASN A 151 20.81 -15.10 -33.67
N GLN A 152 21.51 -16.23 -33.63
CA GLN A 152 21.49 -17.19 -34.71
C GLN A 152 20.16 -17.95 -34.76
N TYR A 153 19.71 -18.19 -36.00
CA TYR A 153 18.55 -18.98 -36.29
C TYR A 153 18.76 -20.42 -35.82
N ASP A 154 17.91 -20.87 -34.91
CA ASP A 154 17.93 -22.24 -34.39
C ASP A 154 16.47 -22.77 -34.38
N PRO A 155 16.17 -23.77 -35.24
CA PRO A 155 14.83 -24.36 -35.31
C PRO A 155 14.32 -24.90 -33.97
N THR A 156 15.22 -25.36 -33.09
CA THR A 156 14.88 -25.91 -31.78
C THR A 156 14.38 -24.80 -30.86
N LYS A 157 15.05 -23.64 -30.88
CA LYS A 157 14.63 -22.48 -30.10
C LYS A 157 13.30 -21.91 -30.58
N ILE A 158 13.07 -21.92 -31.91
CA ILE A 158 11.79 -21.52 -32.49
C ILE A 158 10.67 -22.45 -32.03
N LYS A 159 10.92 -23.76 -32.08
CA LYS A 159 9.90 -24.74 -31.60
C LYS A 159 9.62 -24.56 -30.11
N LYS A 160 10.64 -24.28 -29.31
CA LYS A 160 10.48 -23.96 -27.89
C LYS A 160 9.68 -22.67 -27.71
N ALA A 161 9.91 -21.66 -28.54
CA ALA A 161 9.15 -20.40 -28.55
C ALA A 161 7.67 -20.65 -28.89
N GLU A 162 7.37 -21.44 -29.94
CA GLU A 162 5.99 -21.82 -30.28
C GLU A 162 5.26 -22.50 -29.12
N VAL A 163 5.90 -23.47 -28.46
CA VAL A 163 5.32 -24.19 -27.32
C VAL A 163 5.09 -23.24 -26.15
N THR A 164 6.07 -22.40 -25.85
CA THR A 164 5.97 -21.43 -24.76
C THR A 164 4.87 -20.39 -25.03
N LEU A 165 4.77 -19.90 -26.25
CA LEU A 165 3.72 -18.96 -26.66
C LEU A 165 2.33 -19.61 -26.62
N LYS A 166 2.22 -20.86 -27.06
CA LYS A 166 0.98 -21.64 -26.97
C LYS A 166 0.54 -21.84 -25.52
N GLN A 167 1.48 -22.12 -24.62
CA GLN A 167 1.19 -22.22 -23.17
C GLN A 167 0.72 -20.89 -22.62
N LEU A 168 1.39 -19.79 -22.95
CA LEU A 168 1.00 -18.44 -22.52
C LEU A 168 -0.43 -18.10 -22.99
N LEU A 169 -0.76 -18.40 -24.24
CA LEU A 169 -2.10 -18.20 -24.78
C LEU A 169 -3.15 -19.07 -24.07
N ALA A 170 -2.82 -20.30 -23.75
CA ALA A 170 -3.70 -21.21 -23.00
C ALA A 170 -3.98 -20.66 -21.59
N GLU A 171 -2.97 -20.14 -20.89
CA GLU A 171 -3.13 -19.48 -19.60
C GLU A 171 -4.08 -18.28 -19.66
N HIS A 172 -4.14 -17.59 -20.82
CA HIS A 172 -5.09 -16.52 -21.10
C HIS A 172 -6.42 -17.02 -21.71
N GLY A 173 -6.68 -18.33 -21.65
CA GLY A 173 -7.93 -18.96 -22.07
C GLY A 173 -8.06 -19.22 -23.55
N ARG A 174 -6.96 -19.19 -24.28
CA ARG A 174 -6.90 -19.50 -25.70
C ARG A 174 -6.41 -20.94 -25.92
N GLN A 175 -7.12 -21.92 -25.35
CA GLN A 175 -6.74 -23.35 -25.39
C GLN A 175 -6.63 -23.91 -26.83
N PHE A 176 -7.37 -23.32 -27.76
CA PHE A 176 -7.39 -23.72 -29.15
C PHE A 176 -6.45 -22.89 -30.03
N ALA A 177 -5.53 -22.15 -29.41
CA ALA A 177 -4.56 -21.37 -30.16
C ALA A 177 -3.66 -22.25 -31.01
N THR A 178 -3.51 -21.88 -32.26
CA THR A 178 -2.57 -22.51 -33.20
C THR A 178 -1.53 -21.43 -33.61
N ILE A 179 -0.29 -21.87 -33.63
CA ILE A 179 0.82 -21.02 -33.97
C ILE A 179 1.54 -21.65 -35.15
N ARG A 180 1.75 -20.90 -36.18
CA ARG A 180 2.56 -21.26 -37.33
C ARG A 180 3.70 -20.25 -37.45
N THR A 181 4.91 -20.76 -37.57
CA THR A 181 6.07 -19.90 -37.76
C THR A 181 6.40 -19.83 -39.23
N GLU A 182 6.52 -18.63 -39.75
CA GLU A 182 6.99 -18.35 -41.12
C GLU A 182 8.39 -17.75 -41.04
N VAL A 183 9.30 -18.35 -41.79
CA VAL A 183 10.69 -17.90 -41.85
C VAL A 183 10.96 -17.33 -43.25
N ARG A 184 11.21 -16.05 -43.31
CA ARG A 184 11.52 -15.34 -44.58
C ARG A 184 13.02 -15.09 -44.67
N PRO A 185 13.71 -15.52 -45.71
CA PRO A 185 15.12 -15.17 -45.90
C PRO A 185 15.25 -13.68 -46.21
N ILE A 186 16.23 -13.04 -45.58
CA ILE A 186 16.62 -11.64 -45.80
C ILE A 186 18.08 -11.64 -46.26
N PRO A 187 18.37 -11.36 -47.53
CA PRO A 187 19.74 -11.31 -47.98
C PRO A 187 20.62 -10.32 -47.21
N PRO A 188 21.92 -10.55 -47.01
CA PRO A 188 22.70 -11.67 -47.57
C PRO A 188 22.75 -12.93 -46.67
N ALA A 189 22.47 -12.88 -45.36
CA ALA A 189 22.63 -13.99 -44.43
C ALA A 189 21.76 -13.85 -43.17
N ALA A 190 20.57 -13.29 -43.33
CA ALA A 190 19.63 -13.11 -42.23
C ALA A 190 18.26 -13.74 -42.53
N VAL A 191 17.45 -13.90 -41.51
CA VAL A 191 16.05 -14.34 -41.59
C VAL A 191 15.15 -13.46 -40.73
N GLY A 192 13.95 -13.21 -41.25
CA GLY A 192 12.85 -12.66 -40.48
C GLY A 192 11.93 -13.81 -40.02
N ILE A 193 11.52 -13.77 -38.77
CA ILE A 193 10.65 -14.76 -38.17
C ILE A 193 9.31 -14.09 -37.91
N THR A 194 8.22 -14.68 -38.39
CA THR A 194 6.86 -14.23 -38.10
C THR A 194 6.08 -15.37 -37.46
N PHE A 195 5.65 -15.17 -36.23
CA PHE A 195 4.72 -16.06 -35.55
C PHE A 195 3.30 -15.66 -35.95
N VAL A 196 2.67 -16.46 -36.80
CA VAL A 196 1.27 -16.30 -37.18
C VAL A 196 0.41 -17.02 -36.15
N VAL A 197 -0.25 -16.24 -35.32
CA VAL A 197 -1.07 -16.75 -34.22
C VAL A 197 -2.56 -16.71 -34.61
N ARG A 198 -3.23 -17.82 -34.47
CA ARG A 198 -4.69 -17.91 -34.49
C ARG A 198 -5.14 -18.29 -33.10
N GLU A 199 -5.62 -17.30 -32.34
CA GLU A 199 -5.94 -17.47 -30.92
C GLU A 199 -7.11 -18.41 -30.65
N GLY A 200 -8.02 -18.57 -31.60
CA GLY A 200 -9.24 -19.34 -31.40
C GLY A 200 -10.22 -18.66 -30.40
N PRO A 201 -11.34 -19.30 -30.08
CA PRO A 201 -12.30 -18.76 -29.13
C PRO A 201 -11.75 -18.78 -27.69
N LYS A 202 -12.17 -17.79 -26.90
CA LYS A 202 -11.85 -17.74 -25.47
C LYS A 202 -12.68 -18.76 -24.72
N VAL A 203 -12.04 -19.64 -23.94
CA VAL A 203 -12.70 -20.62 -23.11
C VAL A 203 -12.84 -20.10 -21.68
N LYS A 204 -14.07 -20.04 -21.18
CA LYS A 204 -14.37 -19.65 -19.80
C LYS A 204 -14.80 -20.87 -18.99
N VAL A 205 -14.62 -20.84 -17.68
CA VAL A 205 -15.14 -21.88 -16.79
C VAL A 205 -16.65 -21.69 -16.64
N GLY A 206 -17.40 -22.72 -16.96
CA GLY A 206 -18.85 -22.81 -16.76
C GLY A 206 -19.20 -23.40 -15.39
N HIS A 207 -19.85 -24.54 -15.36
CA HIS A 207 -20.24 -25.18 -14.11
C HIS A 207 -19.14 -26.08 -13.57
N ILE A 208 -18.93 -26.00 -12.25
CA ILE A 208 -18.05 -26.93 -11.52
C ILE A 208 -18.96 -27.81 -10.66
N ARG A 209 -18.95 -29.13 -10.94
CA ARG A 209 -19.75 -30.14 -10.25
C ARG A 209 -18.84 -31.14 -9.57
N PHE A 210 -19.25 -31.56 -8.38
CA PHE A 210 -18.58 -32.64 -7.63
C PHE A 210 -19.50 -33.84 -7.58
N ARG A 211 -18.96 -35.05 -7.75
CA ARG A 211 -19.74 -36.27 -7.67
C ARG A 211 -19.12 -37.23 -6.67
N GLY A 212 -19.91 -37.71 -5.72
CA GLY A 212 -19.47 -38.62 -4.67
C GLY A 212 -19.16 -37.92 -3.32
N ASN A 213 -19.21 -36.61 -3.25
CA ASN A 213 -19.06 -35.84 -2.03
C ASN A 213 -20.36 -35.90 -1.19
N LYS A 214 -20.36 -36.74 -0.15
CA LYS A 214 -21.53 -36.98 0.75
C LYS A 214 -21.51 -36.03 1.97
N HIS A 215 -20.34 -35.79 2.56
CA HIS A 215 -20.18 -35.08 3.83
C HIS A 215 -19.71 -33.63 3.66
N ILE A 216 -19.06 -33.27 2.58
CA ILE A 216 -18.62 -31.91 2.30
C ILE A 216 -19.41 -31.36 1.12
N ASN A 217 -20.10 -30.25 1.36
CA ASN A 217 -20.93 -29.66 0.33
C ASN A 217 -20.12 -28.97 -0.79
N ASP A 218 -20.69 -28.89 -1.97
CA ASP A 218 -20.10 -28.29 -3.17
C ASP A 218 -19.62 -26.86 -2.95
N ARG A 219 -20.32 -26.11 -2.10
CA ARG A 219 -19.97 -24.72 -1.81
C ARG A 219 -18.61 -24.62 -1.11
N THR A 220 -18.33 -25.55 -0.18
CA THR A 220 -17.06 -25.63 0.51
C THR A 220 -15.93 -26.05 -0.42
N LEU A 221 -16.17 -27.06 -1.26
CA LEU A 221 -15.19 -27.53 -2.23
C LEU A 221 -14.86 -26.46 -3.29
N ARG A 222 -15.88 -25.78 -3.82
CA ARG A 222 -15.68 -24.62 -4.68
C ARG A 222 -14.93 -23.47 -3.97
N ALA A 223 -15.15 -23.29 -2.68
CA ALA A 223 -14.43 -22.27 -1.91
C ALA A 223 -12.94 -22.62 -1.74
N ALA A 224 -12.59 -23.91 -1.69
CA ALA A 224 -11.20 -24.38 -1.63
C ALA A 224 -10.44 -24.13 -2.93
N MET A 225 -11.12 -24.17 -4.08
CA MET A 225 -10.52 -23.84 -5.38
C MET A 225 -10.13 -22.35 -5.42
N LYS A 226 -8.93 -22.06 -5.84
CA LYS A 226 -8.40 -20.68 -5.89
C LYS A 226 -8.37 -20.10 -7.30
N ASN A 227 -8.05 -20.93 -8.28
CA ASN A 227 -7.73 -20.50 -9.62
C ASN A 227 -8.95 -20.44 -10.54
N LEU A 228 -9.75 -21.49 -10.57
CA LEU A 228 -10.83 -21.67 -11.56
C LEU A 228 -12.23 -21.35 -11.03
N LYS A 229 -12.40 -21.19 -9.71
CA LYS A 229 -13.73 -20.86 -9.19
C LYS A 229 -14.25 -19.55 -9.77
N PRO A 230 -15.50 -19.50 -10.26
CA PRO A 230 -16.11 -18.27 -10.74
C PRO A 230 -16.16 -17.26 -9.61
N ILE A 231 -15.78 -16.02 -9.91
CA ILE A 231 -15.98 -14.88 -9.02
C ILE A 231 -17.37 -14.35 -9.33
N GLY A 232 -18.35 -14.68 -8.53
CA GLY A 232 -19.69 -14.17 -8.77
C GLY A 232 -20.60 -14.34 -7.57
N ILE A 233 -21.61 -13.47 -7.52
CA ILE A 233 -22.77 -13.64 -6.65
C ILE A 233 -23.58 -14.79 -7.27
N PRO A 234 -23.89 -15.87 -6.54
CA PRO A 234 -24.69 -16.96 -7.05
C PRO A 234 -26.01 -16.42 -7.61
N HIS A 235 -26.38 -16.86 -8.84
CA HIS A 235 -27.63 -16.51 -9.52
C HIS A 235 -27.75 -15.11 -10.15
N SER A 236 -26.68 -14.40 -10.41
CA SER A 236 -26.71 -13.19 -11.22
C SER A 236 -26.18 -13.48 -12.63
N ILE A 237 -27.07 -13.71 -13.58
CA ILE A 237 -26.76 -13.96 -15.00
C ILE A 237 -25.90 -12.84 -15.61
N PHE A 238 -26.05 -11.62 -15.11
CA PHE A 238 -25.31 -10.44 -15.58
C PHE A 238 -23.86 -10.43 -15.06
N LEU A 239 -23.64 -10.78 -13.80
CA LEU A 239 -22.31 -10.74 -13.16
C LEU A 239 -21.50 -12.02 -13.42
N GLU A 240 -22.15 -13.14 -13.64
CA GLU A 240 -21.50 -14.43 -13.89
C GLU A 240 -20.67 -14.42 -15.18
N ASN A 241 -21.18 -13.81 -16.24
CA ASN A 241 -20.45 -13.67 -17.51
C ASN A 241 -19.32 -12.64 -17.47
N LEU A 242 -19.45 -11.59 -16.64
CA LEU A 242 -18.43 -10.57 -16.50
C LEU A 242 -17.21 -11.06 -15.68
N PHE A 243 -17.46 -11.96 -14.73
CA PHE A 243 -16.44 -12.44 -13.76
C PHE A 243 -16.10 -13.92 -13.90
N ALA A 244 -16.62 -14.61 -14.94
CA ALA A 244 -16.26 -15.99 -15.22
C ALA A 244 -14.75 -16.11 -15.49
N LYS A 245 -14.09 -17.00 -14.75
CA LYS A 245 -12.65 -17.25 -14.89
C LYS A 245 -12.34 -17.89 -16.23
N THR A 246 -11.23 -17.51 -16.78
CA THR A 246 -10.63 -18.17 -17.94
C THR A 246 -10.16 -19.57 -17.58
N TYR A 247 -10.47 -20.55 -18.42
CA TYR A 247 -10.04 -21.94 -18.19
C TYR A 247 -8.55 -22.11 -18.50
N ASP A 248 -7.86 -22.77 -17.59
CA ASP A 248 -6.45 -23.16 -17.70
C ASP A 248 -6.30 -24.57 -17.10
N ALA A 249 -5.83 -25.52 -17.91
CA ALA A 249 -5.73 -26.92 -17.50
C ALA A 249 -4.70 -27.14 -16.37
N THR A 250 -3.57 -26.41 -16.38
CA THR A 250 -2.56 -26.52 -15.31
C THR A 250 -3.10 -26.03 -13.97
N LYS A 251 -3.91 -24.99 -14.00
CA LYS A 251 -4.58 -24.46 -12.81
C LYS A 251 -5.71 -25.35 -12.30
N LEU A 252 -6.28 -26.19 -13.20
CA LEU A 252 -7.27 -27.19 -12.79
C LEU A 252 -6.62 -28.27 -11.91
N GLU A 253 -5.46 -28.73 -12.30
CA GLU A 253 -4.71 -29.71 -11.49
C GLU A 253 -4.37 -29.17 -10.09
N GLU A 254 -3.87 -27.94 -10.01
CA GLU A 254 -3.65 -27.29 -8.71
C GLU A 254 -4.92 -27.14 -7.87
N ASP A 255 -6.06 -26.84 -8.51
CA ASP A 255 -7.33 -26.73 -7.79
C ASP A 255 -7.86 -28.11 -7.37
N THR A 256 -7.61 -29.17 -8.14
CA THR A 256 -7.91 -30.55 -7.77
C THR A 256 -7.14 -30.94 -6.50
N GLU A 257 -5.84 -30.62 -6.42
CA GLU A 257 -5.05 -30.82 -5.21
C GLU A 257 -5.57 -30.03 -4.01
N ARG A 258 -6.08 -28.82 -4.23
CA ARG A 258 -6.70 -28.03 -3.16
C ARG A 258 -8.01 -28.65 -2.67
N VAL A 259 -8.80 -29.21 -3.57
CA VAL A 259 -10.02 -29.97 -3.21
C VAL A 259 -9.62 -31.19 -2.38
N ARG A 260 -8.62 -31.97 -2.81
CA ARG A 260 -8.08 -33.12 -2.04
C ARG A 260 -7.61 -32.66 -0.64
N ALA A 261 -6.84 -31.57 -0.57
CA ALA A 261 -6.37 -31.03 0.70
C ALA A 261 -7.51 -30.58 1.62
N GLU A 262 -8.62 -30.05 1.10
CA GLU A 262 -9.79 -29.65 1.91
C GLU A 262 -10.46 -30.87 2.56
N PHE A 263 -10.55 -32.01 1.87
CA PHE A 263 -11.01 -33.25 2.46
C PHE A 263 -10.05 -33.75 3.55
N GLN A 264 -8.74 -33.74 3.29
CA GLN A 264 -7.71 -34.16 4.24
C GLN A 264 -7.65 -33.24 5.47
N ASN A 265 -8.01 -31.97 5.33
CA ASN A 265 -8.13 -31.04 6.45
C ASN A 265 -9.35 -31.29 7.33
N ARG A 266 -10.31 -32.06 6.84
CA ARG A 266 -11.54 -32.44 7.57
C ARG A 266 -11.55 -33.90 8.02
N GLY A 267 -10.40 -34.57 7.94
CA GLY A 267 -10.20 -35.93 8.41
C GLY A 267 -10.33 -37.03 7.36
N TYR A 268 -10.72 -36.73 6.15
CA TYR A 268 -10.83 -37.71 5.06
C TYR A 268 -9.47 -37.89 4.37
N PHE A 269 -8.53 -38.52 5.08
CA PHE A 269 -7.15 -38.61 4.63
C PHE A 269 -6.99 -39.46 3.37
N LYS A 270 -7.70 -40.57 3.28
CA LYS A 270 -7.65 -41.54 2.15
C LYS A 270 -8.54 -41.13 0.97
N VAL A 271 -8.98 -39.86 0.91
CA VAL A 271 -9.81 -39.36 -0.20
C VAL A 271 -9.12 -39.53 -1.55
N LEU A 272 -9.82 -40.13 -2.50
CA LEU A 272 -9.43 -40.17 -3.89
C LEU A 272 -10.21 -39.09 -4.65
N VAL A 273 -9.49 -38.22 -5.34
CA VAL A 273 -10.07 -37.28 -6.29
C VAL A 273 -9.49 -37.65 -7.64
N ASP A 274 -10.36 -38.24 -8.47
CA ASP A 274 -10.00 -38.66 -9.80
C ASP A 274 -9.79 -37.50 -10.74
N ASP A 275 -9.24 -37.77 -11.92
CA ASP A 275 -9.01 -36.75 -12.94
C ASP A 275 -10.30 -36.08 -13.35
N PRO A 276 -10.34 -34.74 -13.30
CA PRO A 276 -11.52 -33.97 -13.64
C PRO A 276 -11.94 -34.17 -15.09
N LYS A 277 -13.21 -34.56 -15.30
CA LYS A 277 -13.80 -34.64 -16.63
C LYS A 277 -14.21 -33.24 -17.08
N THR A 278 -13.73 -32.83 -18.25
CA THR A 278 -14.00 -31.51 -18.83
C THR A 278 -14.82 -31.63 -20.11
N GLU A 279 -15.96 -31.00 -20.18
CA GLU A 279 -16.83 -30.95 -21.37
C GLU A 279 -16.86 -29.51 -21.87
N ILE A 280 -16.44 -29.32 -23.14
CA ILE A 280 -16.39 -28.01 -23.75
C ILE A 280 -17.57 -27.85 -24.69
N HIS A 281 -18.38 -26.84 -24.48
CA HIS A 281 -19.54 -26.55 -25.34
C HIS A 281 -19.57 -25.09 -25.75
N ASP A 282 -20.27 -24.80 -26.83
CA ASP A 282 -20.46 -23.44 -27.31
C ASP A 282 -21.50 -22.73 -26.43
N THR A 283 -21.16 -21.52 -25.93
CA THR A 283 -22.13 -20.68 -25.23
C THR A 283 -23.09 -20.09 -26.23
N GLY A 284 -24.27 -20.71 -26.40
CA GLY A 284 -25.35 -20.17 -27.20
C GLY A 284 -25.89 -18.85 -26.64
N HIS A 285 -26.51 -18.03 -27.50
CA HIS A 285 -27.12 -16.75 -27.09
C HIS A 285 -28.37 -16.97 -26.20
N THR A 286 -28.21 -17.35 -24.96
CA THR A 286 -29.30 -17.40 -23.98
C THR A 286 -29.03 -16.41 -22.86
N GLY A 287 -29.45 -15.14 -23.04
CA GLY A 287 -29.41 -14.10 -22.04
C GLY A 287 -29.37 -12.69 -22.61
N PHE A 288 -29.69 -11.71 -21.80
CA PHE A 288 -29.62 -10.28 -22.11
C PHE A 288 -28.20 -9.86 -22.50
N HIS A 289 -28.01 -9.45 -23.74
CA HIS A 289 -26.73 -9.03 -24.30
C HIS A 289 -26.62 -7.50 -24.33
N ILE A 290 -25.54 -6.96 -23.79
CA ILE A 290 -25.12 -5.59 -24.08
C ILE A 290 -24.18 -5.68 -25.28
N PRO A 291 -24.57 -5.21 -26.47
CA PRO A 291 -23.79 -5.45 -27.71
C PRO A 291 -22.40 -4.87 -27.74
N LEU A 292 -22.08 -3.89 -26.84
CA LEU A 292 -20.80 -3.22 -26.77
C LEU A 292 -19.75 -3.93 -25.89
N LEU A 293 -20.14 -4.93 -25.07
CA LEU A 293 -19.26 -5.53 -24.07
C LEU A 293 -18.93 -7.02 -24.32
N GLN A 294 -19.46 -7.62 -25.36
CA GLN A 294 -19.16 -9.02 -25.72
C GLN A 294 -18.77 -9.16 -27.18
N PRO A 295 -17.48 -9.28 -27.51
CA PRO A 295 -17.05 -9.76 -28.82
C PRO A 295 -17.21 -11.29 -28.89
N GLY A 296 -18.16 -11.77 -29.67
CA GLY A 296 -18.17 -13.10 -30.22
C GLY A 296 -18.63 -14.26 -29.33
N LEU A 297 -19.05 -15.34 -29.96
CA LEU A 297 -19.36 -16.66 -29.40
C LEU A 297 -18.11 -17.22 -28.66
N GLY A 298 -18.21 -17.37 -27.36
CA GLY A 298 -17.17 -18.00 -26.53
C GLY A 298 -17.45 -19.50 -26.34
N LYS A 299 -16.43 -20.23 -25.86
CA LYS A 299 -16.61 -21.59 -25.40
C LYS A 299 -16.64 -21.63 -23.88
N SER A 300 -17.49 -22.48 -23.31
CA SER A 300 -17.57 -22.75 -21.88
C SER A 300 -17.11 -24.19 -21.61
N VAL A 301 -16.42 -24.39 -20.51
CA VAL A 301 -16.03 -25.69 -20.03
C VAL A 301 -16.75 -26.04 -18.74
N ASP A 302 -17.52 -27.12 -18.74
CA ASP A 302 -18.06 -27.71 -17.52
C ASP A 302 -17.08 -28.72 -16.96
N ILE A 303 -16.81 -28.63 -15.65
CA ILE A 303 -15.81 -29.45 -14.96
C ILE A 303 -16.56 -30.34 -13.98
N THR A 304 -16.41 -31.64 -14.12
CA THR A 304 -16.94 -32.62 -13.17
C THR A 304 -15.79 -33.36 -12.49
N MET A 305 -15.70 -33.23 -11.16
CA MET A 305 -14.69 -33.91 -10.33
C MET A 305 -15.30 -35.11 -9.62
N PRO A 306 -14.93 -36.36 -10.00
CA PRO A 306 -15.33 -37.52 -9.24
C PRO A 306 -14.52 -37.57 -7.93
N ILE A 307 -15.18 -37.97 -6.83
CA ILE A 307 -14.59 -37.98 -5.49
C ILE A 307 -15.03 -39.27 -4.78
N GLU A 308 -14.09 -39.97 -4.19
CA GLU A 308 -14.33 -41.05 -3.23
C GLU A 308 -13.81 -40.56 -1.86
N GLU A 309 -14.72 -40.24 -0.94
CA GLU A 309 -14.35 -39.56 0.30
C GLU A 309 -13.54 -40.43 1.27
N GLY A 310 -13.86 -41.76 1.29
CA GLY A 310 -13.30 -42.65 2.30
C GLY A 310 -13.81 -42.39 3.71
N ASP A 311 -13.13 -42.97 4.68
CA ASP A 311 -13.46 -42.83 6.10
C ASP A 311 -12.85 -41.55 6.71
N ARG A 312 -13.48 -41.09 7.79
CA ARG A 312 -13.01 -39.93 8.54
C ARG A 312 -12.12 -40.38 9.70
N TYR A 313 -10.92 -39.82 9.76
CA TYR A 313 -9.91 -40.15 10.76
C TYR A 313 -9.73 -39.03 11.79
N HIS A 314 -9.36 -39.46 13.01
CA HIS A 314 -8.94 -38.58 14.09
C HIS A 314 -7.44 -38.68 14.32
N LEU A 315 -6.80 -37.71 14.92
CA LEU A 315 -5.43 -37.81 15.33
C LEU A 315 -5.32 -38.75 16.52
N GLY A 316 -4.53 -39.81 16.42
CA GLY A 316 -4.11 -40.60 17.54
C GLY A 316 -3.03 -39.87 18.37
N THR A 317 -1.82 -40.35 18.30
CA THR A 317 -0.67 -39.76 19.01
C THR A 317 0.35 -39.17 18.04
N ILE A 318 1.07 -38.12 18.49
CA ILE A 318 2.27 -37.62 17.79
C ILE A 318 3.49 -37.96 18.62
N THR A 319 4.40 -38.75 18.06
CA THR A 319 5.67 -39.15 18.64
C THR A 319 6.84 -38.62 17.85
N PHE A 320 7.98 -38.41 18.52
CA PHE A 320 9.19 -37.89 17.90
C PHE A 320 10.33 -38.89 18.08
N LYS A 321 11.15 -39.07 17.03
CA LYS A 321 12.34 -39.89 17.05
C LYS A 321 13.56 -39.04 16.69
N ASN A 322 14.70 -39.39 17.22
CA ASN A 322 16.02 -38.80 16.93
C ASN A 322 16.20 -37.34 17.33
N ASN A 323 15.29 -36.75 18.12
CA ASN A 323 15.31 -35.38 18.60
C ASN A 323 16.27 -35.19 19.80
N LYS A 324 17.59 -35.19 19.52
CA LYS A 324 18.65 -35.10 20.53
C LYS A 324 18.87 -33.69 21.06
N ALA A 325 18.82 -32.68 20.19
CA ALA A 325 19.03 -31.29 20.55
C ALA A 325 17.88 -30.72 21.39
N ILE A 326 16.65 -31.15 21.12
CA ILE A 326 15.46 -30.78 21.90
C ILE A 326 14.80 -32.06 22.42
N PRO A 327 15.31 -32.66 23.50
CA PRO A 327 14.83 -33.96 24.00
C PRO A 327 13.44 -33.92 24.65
N ASN A 328 12.88 -32.70 24.88
CA ASN A 328 11.57 -32.56 25.51
C ASN A 328 10.44 -32.75 24.49
N ASN A 329 9.94 -33.98 24.38
CA ASN A 329 8.84 -34.32 23.49
C ASN A 329 7.55 -33.53 23.74
N ALA A 330 7.29 -33.13 24.98
CA ALA A 330 6.11 -32.31 25.32
C ALA A 330 6.23 -30.89 24.74
N ALA A 331 7.44 -30.31 24.73
CA ALA A 331 7.70 -29.02 24.09
C ALA A 331 7.49 -29.14 22.57
N LEU A 332 8.05 -30.18 21.91
CA LEU A 332 7.84 -30.41 20.49
C LEU A 332 6.37 -30.66 20.13
N ARG A 333 5.65 -31.42 20.98
CA ARG A 333 4.22 -31.68 20.82
C ARG A 333 3.39 -30.39 20.83
N SER A 334 3.77 -29.43 21.67
CA SER A 334 3.08 -28.13 21.77
C SER A 334 3.16 -27.28 20.49
N LEU A 335 4.12 -27.55 19.61
CA LEU A 335 4.28 -26.85 18.32
C LEU A 335 3.20 -27.26 17.30
N PHE A 336 2.52 -28.38 17.53
CA PHE A 336 1.45 -28.86 16.67
C PHE A 336 0.10 -28.30 17.15
N PRO A 337 -0.61 -27.50 16.34
CA PRO A 337 -1.86 -26.85 16.73
C PRO A 337 -3.06 -27.81 16.61
N MET A 338 -2.91 -28.99 17.16
CA MET A 338 -3.93 -30.05 17.12
C MET A 338 -3.79 -30.94 18.37
N LYS A 339 -4.92 -31.31 18.98
CA LYS A 339 -4.96 -32.19 20.16
C LYS A 339 -5.17 -33.65 19.75
N ASP A 340 -4.73 -34.56 20.61
CA ASP A 340 -5.02 -36.00 20.41
C ASP A 340 -6.52 -36.24 20.48
N GLY A 341 -7.05 -37.08 19.62
CA GLY A 341 -8.48 -37.31 19.44
C GLY A 341 -9.22 -36.27 18.61
N GLU A 342 -8.58 -35.16 18.23
CA GLU A 342 -9.17 -34.15 17.32
C GLU A 342 -9.24 -34.71 15.89
N ILE A 343 -10.17 -34.19 15.10
CA ILE A 343 -10.27 -34.55 13.69
C ILE A 343 -8.94 -34.27 13.00
N PHE A 344 -8.42 -35.25 12.29
CA PHE A 344 -7.15 -35.12 11.57
C PHE A 344 -7.21 -33.98 10.54
N SER A 345 -6.16 -33.16 10.51
CA SER A 345 -6.03 -32.08 9.56
C SER A 345 -4.61 -32.01 9.01
N ARG A 346 -4.47 -32.25 7.71
CA ARG A 346 -3.19 -32.14 6.99
C ARG A 346 -2.55 -30.75 7.15
N GLU A 347 -3.36 -29.69 7.09
CA GLU A 347 -2.90 -28.30 7.24
C GLU A 347 -2.32 -28.05 8.65
N LYS A 348 -2.99 -28.55 9.70
CA LYS A 348 -2.49 -28.41 11.06
C LYS A 348 -1.21 -29.20 11.31
N VAL A 349 -1.11 -30.40 10.72
CA VAL A 349 0.13 -31.19 10.77
C VAL A 349 1.26 -30.47 10.04
N ALA A 350 1.03 -30.02 8.81
CA ALA A 350 2.01 -29.25 8.06
C ALA A 350 2.46 -27.98 8.81
N LYS A 351 1.52 -27.29 9.49
CA LYS A 351 1.83 -26.14 10.35
C LYS A 351 2.68 -26.54 11.55
N GLY A 352 2.43 -27.70 12.15
CA GLY A 352 3.24 -28.26 13.22
C GLY A 352 4.67 -28.55 12.76
N LEU A 353 4.84 -29.20 11.60
CA LEU A 353 6.16 -29.46 11.01
C LEU A 353 6.89 -28.15 10.65
N GLU A 354 6.19 -27.15 10.14
CA GLU A 354 6.77 -25.82 9.91
C GLU A 354 7.23 -25.16 11.21
N ASN A 355 6.41 -25.21 12.26
CA ASN A 355 6.77 -24.69 13.58
C ASN A 355 7.99 -25.42 14.14
N LEU A 356 8.05 -26.75 13.95
CA LEU A 356 9.20 -27.57 14.34
C LEU A 356 10.47 -27.12 13.62
N ARG A 357 10.43 -26.97 12.28
CA ARG A 357 11.54 -26.44 11.49
C ARG A 357 11.98 -25.05 11.95
N LYS A 358 11.03 -24.18 12.29
CA LYS A 358 11.34 -22.87 12.83
C LYS A 358 11.99 -22.94 14.20
N ALA A 359 11.53 -23.81 15.10
CA ALA A 359 12.13 -23.99 16.41
C ALA A 359 13.61 -24.41 16.29
N TYR A 360 13.90 -25.47 15.54
CA TYR A 360 15.28 -25.90 15.28
C TYR A 360 16.11 -24.84 14.53
N GLY A 361 15.51 -24.15 13.58
CA GLY A 361 16.16 -23.06 12.86
C GLY A 361 16.52 -21.85 13.74
N THR A 362 15.83 -21.62 14.87
CA THR A 362 16.22 -20.58 15.84
C THR A 362 17.48 -20.95 16.61
N ASP A 363 17.78 -22.24 16.70
CA ASP A 363 18.93 -22.78 17.43
C ASP A 363 20.08 -23.22 16.50
N GLY A 364 20.02 -22.79 15.23
CA GLY A 364 21.12 -22.92 14.28
C GLY A 364 21.11 -24.21 13.44
N TYR A 365 20.11 -25.04 13.52
CA TYR A 365 19.98 -26.27 12.75
C TYR A 365 19.40 -25.98 11.36
N ILE A 366 20.25 -25.52 10.45
CA ILE A 366 19.83 -25.07 9.09
C ILE A 366 19.35 -26.24 8.23
N ASN A 367 20.04 -27.37 8.32
CA ASN A 367 19.75 -28.58 7.53
C ASN A 367 18.69 -29.47 8.17
N PHE A 368 17.99 -28.95 9.20
CA PHE A 368 16.93 -29.70 9.86
C PHE A 368 15.89 -30.19 8.84
N THR A 369 15.64 -31.48 8.87
CA THR A 369 14.54 -32.11 8.13
C THR A 369 13.70 -32.97 9.07
N SER A 370 12.44 -33.12 8.72
CA SER A 370 11.53 -34.00 9.47
C SER A 370 10.63 -34.76 8.50
N VAL A 371 10.61 -36.05 8.67
CA VAL A 371 9.80 -36.95 7.86
C VAL A 371 8.64 -37.45 8.72
N PRO A 372 7.40 -37.08 8.41
CA PRO A 372 6.24 -37.59 9.11
C PRO A 372 5.90 -38.99 8.55
N ASP A 373 5.93 -40.00 9.38
CA ASP A 373 5.40 -41.34 9.11
C ASP A 373 4.00 -41.46 9.71
N THR A 374 3.03 -41.83 8.88
CA THR A 374 1.62 -41.93 9.27
C THR A 374 1.20 -43.42 9.35
N LYS A 375 0.77 -43.83 10.52
CA LYS A 375 0.23 -45.18 10.75
C LYS A 375 -1.28 -45.08 10.97
N PHE A 376 -2.03 -45.82 10.14
CA PHE A 376 -3.49 -45.84 10.20
C PHE A 376 -3.97 -47.04 11.02
N ASP A 377 -4.91 -46.75 11.93
CA ASP A 377 -5.73 -47.75 12.61
C ASP A 377 -7.14 -47.67 12.02
N ASP A 378 -7.46 -48.56 11.09
CA ASP A 378 -8.75 -48.55 10.36
C ASP A 378 -9.93 -49.00 11.24
N GLU A 379 -9.69 -49.71 12.34
CA GLU A 379 -10.72 -50.12 13.29
C GLU A 379 -11.12 -48.93 14.20
N LYS A 380 -10.13 -48.19 14.74
CA LYS A 380 -10.34 -47.05 15.61
C LYS A 380 -10.52 -45.74 14.83
N LYS A 381 -10.33 -45.76 13.52
CA LYS A 381 -10.33 -44.56 12.66
C LYS A 381 -9.39 -43.47 13.17
N THR A 382 -8.18 -43.85 13.60
CA THR A 382 -7.15 -42.95 14.08
C THR A 382 -5.89 -43.00 13.20
N VAL A 383 -5.17 -41.91 13.20
CA VAL A 383 -3.87 -41.76 12.53
C VAL A 383 -2.83 -41.37 13.57
N ASP A 384 -1.90 -42.30 13.83
CA ASP A 384 -0.72 -42.00 14.64
C ASP A 384 0.37 -41.43 13.74
N LEU A 385 1.01 -40.36 14.23
CA LEU A 385 2.06 -39.66 13.52
C LEU A 385 3.39 -39.84 14.25
N THR A 386 4.35 -40.51 13.59
CA THR A 386 5.73 -40.55 14.07
C THR A 386 6.57 -39.60 13.25
N VAL A 387 7.10 -38.54 13.89
CA VAL A 387 7.97 -37.57 13.23
C VAL A 387 9.41 -37.99 13.43
N ASP A 388 10.03 -38.49 12.37
CA ASP A 388 11.45 -38.79 12.38
C ASP A 388 12.24 -37.51 12.07
N VAL A 389 13.13 -37.12 12.99
CA VAL A 389 13.85 -35.87 12.96
C VAL A 389 15.29 -36.12 12.58
N ASP A 390 15.76 -35.49 11.53
CA ASP A 390 17.17 -35.33 11.23
C ASP A 390 17.57 -33.88 11.52
N GLU A 391 18.25 -33.71 12.66
CA GLU A 391 18.63 -32.39 13.16
C GLU A 391 19.76 -31.76 12.35
N GLY A 392 20.64 -32.60 11.75
CA GLY A 392 21.88 -32.15 11.14
C GLY A 392 22.84 -31.56 12.15
N LYS A 393 23.70 -30.64 11.72
CA LYS A 393 24.65 -29.92 12.58
C LYS A 393 24.12 -28.51 12.92
N GLN A 394 24.55 -28.01 14.06
CA GLN A 394 24.37 -26.60 14.45
C GLN A 394 25.40 -25.72 13.73
N PHE A 395 24.95 -24.61 13.15
CA PHE A 395 25.80 -23.71 12.38
C PHE A 395 25.95 -22.35 13.05
N TYR A 396 27.15 -21.79 12.94
CA TYR A 396 27.49 -20.43 13.34
C TYR A 396 27.62 -19.55 12.11
N VAL A 397 27.19 -18.31 12.20
CA VAL A 397 27.33 -17.34 11.10
C VAL A 397 28.79 -16.91 11.00
N ARG A 398 29.46 -17.27 9.92
CA ARG A 398 30.84 -16.86 9.67
C ARG A 398 30.92 -15.49 9.05
N ARG A 399 30.09 -15.26 8.02
CA ARG A 399 30.13 -14.04 7.23
C ARG A 399 28.75 -13.71 6.64
N ILE A 400 28.45 -12.41 6.55
CA ILE A 400 27.24 -11.90 5.88
C ILE A 400 27.66 -10.95 4.77
N GLU A 401 27.38 -11.32 3.53
CA GLU A 401 27.72 -10.55 2.33
C GLU A 401 26.45 -10.02 1.65
N PHE A 402 26.60 -8.89 0.93
CA PHE A 402 25.53 -8.28 0.15
C PHE A 402 25.96 -8.16 -1.30
N GLN A 403 25.06 -8.50 -2.23
CA GLN A 403 25.29 -8.43 -3.66
C GLN A 403 24.12 -7.72 -4.33
N GLY A 404 24.41 -6.89 -5.35
CA GLY A 404 23.41 -6.17 -6.13
C GLY A 404 23.04 -4.79 -5.58
N ASN A 405 23.63 -4.37 -4.45
CA ASN A 405 23.48 -3.05 -3.86
C ASN A 405 24.44 -2.05 -4.52
N THR A 406 24.13 -1.63 -5.75
CA THR A 406 24.98 -0.74 -6.56
C THR A 406 25.01 0.69 -6.07
N THR A 407 23.92 1.13 -5.42
CA THR A 407 23.76 2.49 -4.89
C THR A 407 23.72 2.51 -3.38
N THR A 408 22.96 1.57 -2.77
CA THR A 408 22.80 1.48 -1.33
C THR A 408 24.10 1.03 -0.68
N ARG A 409 24.61 1.80 0.25
CA ARG A 409 25.83 1.45 0.96
C ARG A 409 25.62 0.21 1.84
N ASP A 410 26.64 -0.61 1.93
CA ASP A 410 26.64 -1.85 2.74
C ASP A 410 26.17 -1.63 4.18
N LYS A 411 26.61 -0.53 4.79
CA LYS A 411 26.23 -0.08 6.12
C LYS A 411 24.72 0.05 6.30
N VAL A 412 23.98 0.48 5.26
CA VAL A 412 22.54 0.66 5.32
C VAL A 412 21.82 -0.69 5.40
N ILE A 413 22.31 -1.69 4.69
CA ILE A 413 21.76 -3.04 4.74
C ILE A 413 22.13 -3.70 6.06
N ARG A 414 23.41 -3.63 6.43
CA ARG A 414 23.99 -4.30 7.60
C ARG A 414 23.33 -3.89 8.92
N ARG A 415 22.96 -2.61 9.08
CA ARG A 415 22.29 -2.12 10.29
C ARG A 415 20.88 -2.68 10.50
N GLU A 416 20.23 -3.17 9.42
CA GLU A 416 18.91 -3.82 9.51
C GLU A 416 19.02 -5.32 9.77
N ILE A 417 20.19 -5.91 9.60
CA ILE A 417 20.43 -7.31 9.87
C ILE A 417 20.46 -7.53 11.40
N ALA A 418 19.60 -8.44 11.85
CA ALA A 418 19.48 -8.79 13.26
C ALA A 418 20.46 -9.89 13.68
N LEU A 419 21.07 -10.60 12.73
CA LEU A 419 22.12 -11.59 12.94
C LEU A 419 23.48 -10.91 13.04
N GLU A 420 24.34 -11.44 13.91
CA GLU A 420 25.72 -10.99 14.04
C GLU A 420 26.68 -12.12 13.65
N GLU A 421 27.76 -11.79 13.00
CA GLU A 421 28.81 -12.73 12.64
C GLU A 421 29.47 -13.29 13.92
N GLY A 422 29.78 -14.60 13.93
CA GLY A 422 30.26 -15.33 15.08
C GLY A 422 29.19 -15.91 16.01
N GLN A 423 27.91 -15.55 15.85
CA GLN A 423 26.81 -16.11 16.65
C GLN A 423 26.18 -17.34 15.99
N ILE A 424 25.44 -18.12 16.77
CA ILE A 424 24.63 -19.21 16.25
C ILE A 424 23.62 -18.65 15.24
N TYR A 425 23.51 -19.29 14.08
CA TYR A 425 22.53 -18.93 13.09
C TYR A 425 21.11 -18.98 13.67
N ASN A 426 20.31 -17.97 13.41
CA ASN A 426 18.94 -17.93 13.88
C ASN A 426 18.01 -17.53 12.71
N SER A 427 17.19 -18.49 12.26
CA SER A 427 16.30 -18.30 11.12
C SER A 427 15.28 -17.18 11.36
N ARG A 428 14.78 -17.02 12.59
CA ARG A 428 13.84 -15.95 12.95
C ARG A 428 14.47 -14.57 12.86
N TYR A 429 15.74 -14.44 13.28
CA TYR A 429 16.46 -13.17 13.12
C TYR A 429 16.77 -12.86 11.66
N TRP A 430 17.05 -13.89 10.86
CA TRP A 430 17.19 -13.71 9.42
C TRP A 430 15.88 -13.25 8.76
N GLU A 431 14.74 -13.90 9.03
CA GLU A 431 13.42 -13.50 8.56
C GLU A 431 13.07 -12.06 9.00
N LEU A 432 13.37 -11.71 10.25
CA LEU A 432 13.18 -10.35 10.78
C LEU A 432 14.05 -9.33 10.02
N SER A 433 15.27 -9.70 9.67
CA SER A 433 16.19 -8.85 8.90
C SER A 433 15.61 -8.55 7.51
N LEU A 434 15.15 -9.60 6.81
CA LEU A 434 14.51 -9.44 5.50
C LEU A 434 13.23 -8.61 5.57
N LEU A 435 12.42 -8.81 6.63
CA LEU A 435 11.22 -8.01 6.84
C LEU A 435 11.54 -6.52 7.04
N ARG A 436 12.59 -6.21 7.82
CA ARG A 436 13.06 -4.82 8.01
C ARG A 436 13.52 -4.21 6.70
N LEU A 437 14.34 -4.94 5.93
CA LEU A 437 14.79 -4.48 4.62
C LEU A 437 13.63 -4.26 3.65
N ASN A 438 12.63 -5.15 3.64
CA ASN A 438 11.42 -4.96 2.84
C ASN A 438 10.62 -3.71 3.25
N GLN A 439 10.59 -3.37 4.55
CA GLN A 439 9.91 -2.16 5.05
C GLN A 439 10.59 -0.87 4.61
N LEU A 440 11.91 -0.89 4.33
CA LEU A 440 12.62 0.26 3.79
C LEU A 440 12.13 0.61 2.36
N GLY A 441 11.68 -0.38 1.60
CA GLY A 441 11.21 -0.19 0.23
C GLY A 441 12.30 0.09 -0.79
N TYR A 442 13.59 -0.15 -0.45
CA TYR A 442 14.73 0.10 -1.34
C TYR A 442 14.95 -1.01 -2.35
N PHE A 443 14.47 -2.21 -2.04
CA PHE A 443 14.69 -3.44 -2.79
C PHE A 443 13.38 -4.06 -3.25
N ASP A 444 13.46 -4.91 -4.26
CA ASP A 444 12.38 -5.82 -4.59
C ASP A 444 12.09 -6.76 -3.41
N GLN A 445 10.93 -7.37 -3.40
CA GLN A 445 10.49 -8.16 -2.25
C GLN A 445 11.46 -9.31 -1.96
N LEU A 446 12.14 -9.22 -0.84
CA LEU A 446 13.07 -10.23 -0.34
C LEU A 446 12.29 -11.33 0.39
N LYS A 447 12.43 -12.58 -0.07
CA LYS A 447 11.75 -13.74 0.53
C LYS A 447 12.80 -14.68 1.14
N PRO A 448 12.58 -15.17 2.38
CA PRO A 448 13.58 -16.01 3.08
C PRO A 448 13.89 -17.33 2.36
N GLU A 449 12.92 -17.87 1.65
CA GLU A 449 13.02 -19.19 0.99
C GLU A 449 13.37 -19.11 -0.51
N ASP A 450 13.57 -17.90 -1.04
CA ASP A 450 13.90 -17.70 -2.44
C ASP A 450 15.44 -17.78 -2.61
N PRO A 451 15.95 -18.76 -3.38
CA PRO A 451 17.39 -18.89 -3.65
C PRO A 451 17.99 -17.67 -4.36
N ASN A 452 17.15 -16.90 -5.07
CA ASN A 452 17.58 -15.65 -5.70
C ASN A 452 17.75 -14.50 -4.70
N THR A 453 17.18 -14.64 -3.49
CA THR A 453 17.31 -13.66 -2.41
C THR A 453 18.40 -14.02 -1.43
N THR A 454 18.45 -15.28 -1.00
CA THR A 454 19.41 -15.73 0.02
C THR A 454 20.17 -16.95 -0.47
N GLU A 455 21.47 -16.79 -0.62
CA GLU A 455 22.38 -17.91 -0.86
C GLU A 455 23.08 -18.27 0.46
N ARG A 456 23.11 -19.56 0.75
CA ARG A 456 23.73 -20.13 1.96
C ARG A 456 24.84 -21.07 1.55
N HIS A 457 26.06 -20.73 1.93
CA HIS A 457 27.19 -21.62 1.75
C HIS A 457 27.57 -22.24 3.10
N LEU A 458 27.32 -23.56 3.21
CA LEU A 458 27.53 -24.32 4.44
C LEU A 458 28.90 -25.00 4.42
N ASP A 459 29.71 -24.78 5.44
CA ASP A 459 30.90 -25.56 5.73
C ASP A 459 30.58 -26.57 6.84
N GLU A 460 30.25 -27.80 6.44
CA GLU A 460 29.88 -28.85 7.39
C GLU A 460 31.03 -29.29 8.29
N LYS A 461 32.29 -29.11 7.86
CA LYS A 461 33.44 -29.48 8.68
C LYS A 461 33.66 -28.46 9.81
N ALA A 462 33.58 -27.20 9.47
CA ALA A 462 33.76 -26.10 10.44
C ALA A 462 32.48 -25.79 11.22
N GLY A 463 31.31 -26.28 10.80
CA GLY A 463 30.01 -25.91 11.38
C GLY A 463 29.66 -24.44 11.19
N THR A 464 30.03 -23.85 10.05
CA THR A 464 29.81 -22.44 9.76
C THR A 464 28.99 -22.22 8.50
N VAL A 465 28.28 -21.11 8.45
CA VAL A 465 27.49 -20.70 7.29
C VAL A 465 27.89 -19.30 6.85
N ASP A 466 28.13 -19.14 5.56
CA ASP A 466 28.19 -17.83 4.90
C ASP A 466 26.84 -17.51 4.29
N LEU A 467 26.34 -16.31 4.57
CA LEU A 467 25.06 -15.83 4.07
C LEU A 467 25.32 -14.74 3.04
N THR A 468 24.90 -14.96 1.81
CA THR A 468 24.92 -13.93 0.77
C THR A 468 23.50 -13.46 0.49
N LEU A 469 23.20 -12.22 0.81
CA LEU A 469 21.95 -11.57 0.49
C LEU A 469 22.06 -10.91 -0.88
N LYS A 470 21.31 -11.42 -1.84
CA LYS A 470 21.21 -10.86 -3.18
C LYS A 470 20.02 -9.90 -3.22
N VAL A 471 20.28 -8.64 -3.51
CA VAL A 471 19.25 -7.60 -3.60
C VAL A 471 19.17 -7.05 -5.03
N HIS A 472 17.99 -6.66 -5.42
CA HIS A 472 17.75 -5.87 -6.62
C HIS A 472 17.16 -4.54 -6.22
N GLU A 473 17.88 -3.44 -6.51
CA GLU A 473 17.46 -2.11 -6.08
C GLU A 473 16.28 -1.60 -6.90
N LYS A 474 15.26 -1.10 -6.21
CA LYS A 474 14.18 -0.32 -6.83
C LYS A 474 14.65 1.09 -7.15
N GLY A 475 13.97 1.74 -8.09
CA GLY A 475 14.17 3.16 -8.31
C GLY A 475 13.97 3.95 -7.01
N LYS A 476 15.01 4.69 -6.59
CA LYS A 476 15.02 5.47 -5.35
C LYS A 476 14.22 6.76 -5.41
N ASN A 477 13.97 7.26 -6.59
CA ASN A 477 13.23 8.47 -6.83
C ASN A 477 11.81 8.12 -7.25
N SER A 478 10.84 8.70 -6.58
CA SER A 478 9.44 8.62 -6.96
C SER A 478 8.89 10.03 -7.23
N VAL A 479 8.29 10.18 -8.38
CA VAL A 479 7.49 11.36 -8.71
C VAL A 479 6.06 10.90 -8.79
N GLY A 480 5.21 11.42 -7.91
CA GLY A 480 3.79 11.13 -7.88
C GLY A 480 2.98 12.35 -8.26
N LEU A 481 2.13 12.20 -9.26
CA LEU A 481 1.06 13.16 -9.53
C LEU A 481 -0.19 12.67 -8.83
N GLN A 482 -0.79 13.52 -8.00
CA GLN A 482 -2.02 13.23 -7.27
C GLN A 482 -3.10 14.21 -7.71
N GLY A 483 -4.32 13.78 -7.72
CA GLY A 483 -5.44 14.68 -8.04
C GLY A 483 -6.76 14.01 -7.69
N GLY A 484 -7.74 14.83 -7.35
CA GLY A 484 -9.04 14.29 -6.98
C GLY A 484 -9.91 15.30 -6.25
N VAL A 485 -10.90 14.76 -5.55
CA VAL A 485 -11.81 15.53 -4.72
C VAL A 485 -11.87 14.91 -3.34
N SER A 486 -11.57 15.68 -2.32
CA SER A 486 -11.70 15.24 -0.92
C SER A 486 -12.45 16.27 -0.09
N GLY A 487 -12.98 15.87 1.06
CA GLY A 487 -13.65 16.77 1.99
C GLY A 487 -12.75 17.89 2.47
N LEU A 488 -11.49 17.60 2.77
CA LEU A 488 -10.51 18.55 3.29
C LEU A 488 -9.92 19.46 2.20
N ALA A 489 -9.39 18.88 1.13
CA ALA A 489 -8.68 19.65 0.11
C ALA A 489 -9.62 20.27 -0.95
N GLY A 490 -10.86 19.79 -1.03
CA GLY A 490 -11.76 20.09 -2.14
C GLY A 490 -11.29 19.37 -3.42
N ALA A 491 -11.53 19.96 -4.57
CA ALA A 491 -10.86 19.53 -5.80
C ALA A 491 -9.40 19.98 -5.73
N PHE A 492 -8.46 19.07 -5.94
CA PHE A 492 -7.03 19.33 -5.80
C PHE A 492 -6.18 18.61 -6.84
N ILE A 493 -5.02 19.16 -7.09
CA ILE A 493 -3.91 18.54 -7.79
C ILE A 493 -2.66 18.67 -6.92
N GLY A 494 -1.85 17.64 -6.84
CA GLY A 494 -0.63 17.63 -6.06
C GLY A 494 0.50 16.96 -6.80
N LEU A 495 1.70 17.45 -6.58
CA LEU A 495 2.96 16.85 -7.00
C LEU A 495 3.70 16.42 -5.74
N ASN A 496 4.11 15.17 -5.71
CA ASN A 496 4.96 14.64 -4.67
C ASN A 496 6.24 14.11 -5.30
N TYR A 497 7.36 14.65 -4.87
CA TYR A 497 8.68 14.10 -5.15
C TYR A 497 9.24 13.53 -3.86
N SER A 498 9.66 12.28 -3.88
CA SER A 498 10.40 11.70 -2.77
C SER A 498 11.56 10.87 -3.30
N THR A 499 12.70 11.00 -2.66
CA THR A 499 13.82 10.10 -2.84
C THR A 499 14.03 9.36 -1.53
N ASN A 500 13.87 8.05 -1.59
CA ASN A 500 14.22 7.16 -0.52
C ASN A 500 15.67 6.74 -0.74
N ASN A 501 16.45 6.61 0.32
CA ASN A 501 17.86 6.26 0.22
C ASN A 501 18.71 7.33 -0.51
N PHE A 502 18.54 8.59 -0.12
CA PHE A 502 19.30 9.73 -0.64
C PHE A 502 20.81 9.49 -0.44
N LEU A 503 21.61 9.69 -1.48
CA LEU A 503 23.05 9.39 -1.53
C LEU A 503 23.45 7.94 -1.11
N GLY A 504 22.51 7.01 -1.08
CA GLY A 504 22.75 5.63 -0.64
C GLY A 504 22.92 5.46 0.86
N LEU A 505 22.60 6.47 1.65
CA LEU A 505 22.76 6.49 3.12
C LEU A 505 21.50 6.04 3.87
N GLY A 506 20.41 5.80 3.13
CA GLY A 506 19.11 5.44 3.72
C GLY A 506 18.30 6.64 4.20
N GLU A 507 18.75 7.86 3.90
CA GLU A 507 18.04 9.09 4.18
C GLU A 507 16.85 9.27 3.24
N THR A 508 15.82 9.96 3.71
CA THR A 508 14.64 10.29 2.89
C THR A 508 14.54 11.79 2.73
N LEU A 509 14.45 12.25 1.49
CA LEU A 509 14.13 13.62 1.14
C LEU A 509 12.76 13.63 0.46
N SER A 510 11.88 14.53 0.87
CA SER A 510 10.55 14.66 0.28
C SER A 510 10.17 16.11 0.05
N VAL A 511 9.54 16.36 -1.09
CA VAL A 511 8.92 17.66 -1.42
C VAL A 511 7.51 17.37 -1.90
N GLN A 512 6.54 17.94 -1.23
CA GLN A 512 5.14 17.82 -1.59
C GLN A 512 4.55 19.20 -1.83
N ALA A 513 3.93 19.39 -2.98
CA ALA A 513 3.15 20.57 -3.30
C ALA A 513 1.72 20.13 -3.64
N SER A 514 0.73 20.73 -3.00
CA SER A 514 -0.68 20.45 -3.24
C SER A 514 -1.44 21.76 -3.44
N LEU A 515 -2.18 21.83 -4.53
CA LEU A 515 -3.00 22.98 -4.91
C LEU A 515 -4.45 22.54 -4.99
N GLY A 516 -5.21 22.88 -3.98
CA GLY A 516 -6.63 22.55 -3.93
C GLY A 516 -7.49 23.79 -3.74
N SER A 517 -8.79 23.63 -3.97
CA SER A 517 -9.77 24.69 -3.79
C SER A 517 -9.94 25.10 -2.32
N ARG A 518 -9.69 24.18 -1.39
CA ARG A 518 -9.81 24.38 0.05
C ARG A 518 -8.48 24.32 0.79
N GLN A 519 -7.53 23.54 0.31
CA GLN A 519 -6.22 23.37 0.92
C GLN A 519 -5.12 23.57 -0.11
N ARG A 520 -4.13 24.35 0.28
CA ARG A 520 -2.88 24.52 -0.47
C ARG A 520 -1.75 24.29 0.51
N ASP A 521 -0.83 23.42 0.16
CA ASP A 521 0.32 23.15 1.01
C ASP A 521 1.58 22.92 0.18
N LEU A 522 2.68 23.37 0.74
CA LEU A 522 4.04 23.05 0.32
C LEU A 522 4.78 22.55 1.54
N VAL A 523 5.33 21.35 1.40
CA VAL A 523 6.01 20.66 2.49
C VAL A 523 7.36 20.18 1.98
N PHE A 524 8.42 20.48 2.72
CA PHE A 524 9.76 19.95 2.54
C PHE A 524 10.12 19.15 3.76
N GLY A 525 10.56 17.90 3.60
CA GLY A 525 10.91 17.01 4.68
C GLY A 525 12.22 16.27 4.41
N PHE A 526 13.01 16.10 5.47
CA PHE A 526 14.21 15.29 5.47
C PHE A 526 14.19 14.37 6.70
N THR A 527 14.60 13.12 6.51
CA THR A 527 14.66 12.14 7.60
C THR A 527 15.93 11.31 7.50
N GLU A 528 16.71 11.30 8.56
CA GLU A 528 17.85 10.44 8.81
C GLU A 528 17.41 9.30 9.74
N PRO A 529 17.37 8.03 9.26
CA PRO A 529 16.91 6.91 10.09
C PRO A 529 17.92 6.45 11.15
N TYR A 530 19.21 6.79 11.01
CA TYR A 530 20.28 6.36 11.91
C TYR A 530 21.24 7.49 12.25
N LEU A 531 20.75 8.43 13.06
CA LEU A 531 21.54 9.56 13.49
C LEU A 531 22.77 9.09 14.30
N PHE A 532 23.99 9.51 13.88
CA PHE A 532 25.27 9.12 14.48
C PHE A 532 25.46 7.60 14.56
N ASP A 533 25.03 6.87 13.55
CA ASP A 533 25.08 5.40 13.46
C ASP A 533 24.33 4.64 14.56
N ARG A 534 23.50 5.34 15.30
CA ARG A 534 22.58 4.75 16.27
C ARG A 534 21.19 4.61 15.66
N PRO A 535 20.37 3.67 16.09
CA PRO A 535 19.02 3.50 15.57
C PRO A 535 18.08 4.63 16.04
N ILE A 536 18.57 5.85 16.02
CA ILE A 536 17.84 7.07 16.35
C ILE A 536 17.40 7.67 15.01
N GLN A 537 16.11 7.67 14.74
CA GLN A 537 15.58 8.39 13.58
C GLN A 537 15.38 9.85 13.96
N ALA A 538 15.99 10.74 13.21
CA ALA A 538 15.79 12.18 13.33
C ALA A 538 15.25 12.73 12.01
N GLY A 539 14.37 13.70 12.09
CA GLY A 539 13.81 14.34 10.90
C GLY A 539 13.44 15.79 11.17
N PHE A 540 13.42 16.58 10.12
CA PHE A 540 12.82 17.89 10.14
C PHE A 540 11.87 18.09 8.96
N GLN A 541 10.90 18.95 9.15
CA GLN A 541 9.93 19.30 8.14
C GLN A 541 9.63 20.78 8.21
N VAL A 542 9.69 21.45 7.08
CA VAL A 542 9.28 22.86 6.92
C VAL A 542 8.04 22.87 6.03
N TYR A 543 7.03 23.61 6.42
CA TYR A 543 5.80 23.66 5.67
C TYR A 543 5.16 25.03 5.65
N THR A 544 4.43 25.29 4.59
CA THR A 544 3.45 26.36 4.52
C THR A 544 2.13 25.79 4.04
N ARG A 545 1.06 26.12 4.75
CA ARG A 545 -0.27 25.56 4.50
C ARG A 545 -1.33 26.66 4.60
N LYS A 546 -2.27 26.62 3.66
CA LYS A 546 -3.49 27.42 3.76
C LYS A 546 -4.69 26.50 3.65
N THR A 547 -5.57 26.54 4.63
CA THR A 547 -6.79 25.73 4.67
C THR A 547 -7.99 26.67 4.79
N SER A 548 -9.01 26.46 3.96
CA SER A 548 -10.28 27.20 4.00
C SER A 548 -11.40 26.26 4.42
N TYR A 549 -12.07 26.62 5.49
CA TYR A 549 -13.22 25.87 6.04
C TYR A 549 -14.50 26.63 5.67
N ASP A 550 -15.30 26.05 4.79
CA ASP A 550 -16.56 26.61 4.29
C ASP A 550 -17.71 25.63 4.53
N GLN A 551 -18.32 25.72 5.70
CA GLN A 551 -19.45 24.85 6.06
C GLN A 551 -20.71 25.14 5.23
N ALA A 552 -20.96 26.38 4.84
CA ALA A 552 -22.13 26.73 4.03
C ALA A 552 -22.12 26.01 2.68
N ARG A 553 -20.96 26.03 2.01
CA ARG A 553 -20.78 25.33 0.74
C ARG A 553 -20.86 23.82 0.89
N GLN A 554 -20.33 23.27 1.99
CA GLN A 554 -20.40 21.84 2.28
C GLN A 554 -21.84 21.40 2.51
N TYR A 555 -22.61 22.17 3.27
CA TYR A 555 -24.02 21.92 3.49
C TYR A 555 -24.81 21.93 2.18
N ALA A 556 -24.58 22.90 1.30
CA ALA A 556 -25.25 23.00 0.01
C ALA A 556 -24.94 21.79 -0.90
N ILE A 557 -23.67 21.35 -0.94
CA ILE A 557 -23.26 20.18 -1.70
C ILE A 557 -23.92 18.91 -1.12
N ALA A 558 -23.94 18.77 0.20
CA ALA A 558 -24.48 17.59 0.86
C ALA A 558 -26.00 17.46 0.73
N THR A 559 -26.72 18.58 0.67
CA THR A 559 -28.20 18.61 0.55
C THR A 559 -28.68 18.69 -0.89
N GLY A 560 -27.77 18.90 -1.87
CA GLY A 560 -28.13 19.10 -3.28
C GLY A 560 -28.94 20.38 -3.51
N GLN A 561 -28.98 21.27 -2.54
CA GLN A 561 -29.71 22.55 -2.64
C GLN A 561 -28.76 23.66 -3.08
N ASN A 562 -29.18 24.48 -3.99
CA ASN A 562 -28.54 25.76 -4.27
C ASN A 562 -28.51 26.61 -3.00
N LEU A 563 -27.45 27.39 -2.78
CA LEU A 563 -27.13 28.21 -1.59
C LEU A 563 -28.18 29.30 -1.26
N ASN A 564 -29.44 29.11 -1.57
CA ASN A 564 -30.55 29.96 -1.14
C ASN A 564 -30.97 29.72 0.31
N LEU A 565 -29.96 29.46 1.19
CA LEU A 565 -30.21 29.44 2.64
C LEU A 565 -30.53 30.86 3.12
N PRO A 566 -31.47 31.03 4.06
CA PRO A 566 -31.73 32.34 4.67
C PRO A 566 -30.40 32.92 5.18
N SER A 567 -30.21 34.21 4.97
CA SER A 567 -28.98 34.93 5.38
C SER A 567 -28.64 34.72 6.86
N ALA A 568 -29.67 34.62 7.69
CA ALA A 568 -29.49 34.31 9.12
C ALA A 568 -28.88 32.92 9.39
N TYR A 569 -29.15 31.93 8.54
CA TYR A 569 -28.55 30.59 8.66
C TYR A 569 -27.09 30.54 8.19
N LEU A 570 -26.81 31.22 7.08
CA LEU A 570 -25.45 31.37 6.55
C LEU A 570 -24.51 32.07 7.52
N GLN A 571 -25.02 33.01 8.29
CA GLN A 571 -24.24 33.73 9.31
C GLN A 571 -23.82 32.84 10.48
N ASN A 572 -24.56 31.76 10.73
CA ASN A 572 -24.27 30.80 11.83
C ASN A 572 -23.28 29.72 11.45
N LEU A 573 -22.96 29.57 10.18
CA LEU A 573 -22.01 28.54 9.72
C LEU A 573 -20.58 29.04 9.87
N GLN A 574 -19.70 28.18 10.34
CA GLN A 574 -18.27 28.47 10.37
C GLN A 574 -17.73 28.63 8.96
N ASN A 575 -17.12 29.76 8.68
CA ASN A 575 -16.41 30.05 7.45
C ASN A 575 -15.18 30.90 7.77
N TYR A 576 -14.02 30.26 7.70
CA TYR A 576 -12.73 30.90 7.93
C TYR A 576 -11.62 30.23 7.13
N SER A 577 -10.55 30.95 6.90
CA SER A 577 -9.32 30.40 6.36
C SER A 577 -8.18 30.58 7.36
N GLN A 578 -7.34 29.56 7.45
CA GLN A 578 -6.13 29.55 8.26
C GLN A 578 -4.92 29.40 7.33
N SER A 579 -3.98 30.30 7.47
CA SER A 579 -2.66 30.20 6.84
C SER A 579 -1.65 29.93 7.95
N SER A 580 -0.83 28.90 7.77
CA SER A 580 0.21 28.54 8.73
C SER A 580 1.54 28.30 8.04
N THR A 581 2.62 28.69 8.69
CA THR A 581 3.99 28.37 8.29
C THR A 581 4.73 27.86 9.52
N GLY A 582 5.39 26.73 9.38
CA GLY A 582 5.99 26.08 10.53
C GLY A 582 7.18 25.21 10.21
N LEU A 583 7.86 24.83 11.30
CA LEU A 583 8.96 23.88 11.35
C LEU A 583 8.60 22.79 12.35
N SER A 584 8.86 21.55 11.99
CA SER A 584 8.74 20.42 12.90
C SER A 584 10.06 19.65 12.94
N LEU A 585 10.52 19.35 14.14
CA LEU A 585 11.70 18.50 14.41
C LEU A 585 11.18 17.23 15.08
N SER A 586 11.68 16.09 14.70
CA SER A 586 11.26 14.81 15.28
C SER A 586 12.46 13.92 15.55
N VAL A 587 12.42 13.23 16.69
CA VAL A 587 13.40 12.21 17.05
C VAL A 587 12.64 11.00 17.56
N SER A 588 13.01 9.79 17.12
CA SER A 588 12.41 8.55 17.61
C SER A 588 13.42 7.44 17.73
N TYR A 589 13.22 6.58 18.72
CA TYR A 589 14.09 5.46 19.05
C TYR A 589 13.30 4.14 19.07
N PRO A 590 13.73 3.09 18.35
CA PRO A 590 13.08 1.79 18.39
C PRO A 590 13.40 1.06 19.69
N LEU A 591 12.39 0.47 20.34
CA LEU A 591 12.59 -0.35 21.52
C LEU A 591 13.02 -1.76 21.12
N ARG A 592 14.26 -2.16 21.48
CA ARG A 592 14.83 -3.51 21.36
C ARG A 592 14.36 -4.30 20.13
N ARG A 593 14.94 -4.13 18.95
CA ARG A 593 14.67 -4.95 17.74
C ARG A 593 13.15 -5.26 17.53
N SER A 594 12.26 -4.34 17.92
CA SER A 594 10.81 -4.49 17.86
C SER A 594 10.16 -3.42 16.98
N PHE A 595 8.91 -3.60 16.65
CA PHE A 595 8.10 -2.60 15.93
C PHE A 595 7.57 -1.47 16.83
N LYS A 596 8.09 -1.38 18.07
CA LYS A 596 7.71 -0.34 19.03
C LYS A 596 8.75 0.79 18.98
N ARG A 597 8.30 2.03 19.01
CA ARG A 597 9.14 3.23 18.98
C ARG A 597 8.68 4.23 20.03
N LEU A 598 9.63 4.87 20.71
CA LEU A 598 9.41 6.07 21.48
C LEU A 598 9.85 7.26 20.65
N GLY A 599 9.02 8.28 20.59
CA GLY A 599 9.29 9.48 19.83
C GLY A 599 9.04 10.75 20.64
N ILE A 600 9.70 11.80 20.22
CA ILE A 600 9.42 13.16 20.65
C ILE A 600 9.50 14.05 19.42
N SER A 601 8.51 14.91 19.23
CA SER A 601 8.57 15.92 18.21
C SER A 601 8.35 17.30 18.81
N TYR A 602 9.05 18.28 18.28
CA TYR A 602 8.85 19.70 18.54
C TYR A 602 8.30 20.35 17.28
N SER A 603 7.26 21.14 17.40
CA SER A 603 6.75 21.92 16.29
C SER A 603 6.56 23.38 16.69
N PHE A 604 6.98 24.25 15.79
CA PHE A 604 6.77 25.68 15.84
C PHE A 604 5.93 26.11 14.64
N ASP A 605 4.79 26.71 14.88
CA ASP A 605 3.85 27.14 13.86
C ASP A 605 3.43 28.60 14.11
N ARG A 606 3.48 29.38 13.07
CA ARG A 606 2.94 30.73 13.05
C ARG A 606 1.74 30.75 12.13
N SER A 607 0.56 30.99 12.68
CA SER A 607 -0.69 31.01 11.93
C SER A 607 -1.41 32.33 11.98
N SER A 608 -2.17 32.59 10.92
CA SER A 608 -3.07 33.70 10.78
C SER A 608 -4.43 33.21 10.31
N LEU A 609 -5.48 33.74 10.89
CA LEU A 609 -6.86 33.37 10.66
C LEU A 609 -7.61 34.54 10.01
N VAL A 610 -8.37 34.24 8.96
CA VAL A 610 -9.29 35.16 8.33
C VAL A 610 -10.71 34.62 8.47
N ALA A 611 -11.51 35.17 9.35
CA ALA A 611 -12.90 34.80 9.52
C ALA A 611 -13.75 35.47 8.42
N VAL A 612 -14.53 34.65 7.70
CA VAL A 612 -15.38 35.13 6.61
C VAL A 612 -16.81 35.31 7.08
N SER A 613 -17.33 34.40 7.92
CA SER A 613 -18.68 34.55 8.50
C SER A 613 -18.66 35.34 9.79
N SER A 614 -19.77 36.02 10.09
CA SER A 614 -19.95 36.79 11.35
C SER A 614 -19.84 35.86 12.57
N ALA A 615 -20.35 34.65 12.50
CA ALA A 615 -20.24 33.65 13.56
C ALA A 615 -18.77 33.25 13.84
N SER A 616 -17.97 33.03 12.80
CA SER A 616 -16.56 32.73 12.95
C SER A 616 -15.80 33.94 13.53
N LYS A 617 -16.08 35.13 13.03
CA LYS A 617 -15.45 36.36 13.51
C LYS A 617 -15.72 36.55 14.99
N LEU A 618 -16.99 36.52 15.39
CA LEU A 618 -17.39 36.68 16.80
C LEU A 618 -16.79 35.61 17.69
N LEU A 619 -16.80 34.33 17.24
CA LEU A 619 -16.23 33.24 18.01
C LEU A 619 -14.73 33.44 18.26
N PHE A 620 -13.96 33.72 17.22
CA PHE A 620 -12.51 33.84 17.33
C PHE A 620 -12.09 35.13 18.06
N GLU A 621 -12.80 36.23 17.89
CA GLU A 621 -12.51 37.51 18.58
C GLU A 621 -12.93 37.51 20.04
N ASN A 622 -13.95 36.74 20.41
CA ASN A 622 -14.49 36.78 21.78
C ASN A 622 -13.89 35.67 22.70
N LEU A 623 -13.38 34.59 22.20
CA LEU A 623 -12.78 33.55 23.05
C LEU A 623 -11.40 33.94 23.58
N ASN A 624 -11.11 33.58 24.81
CA ASN A 624 -9.87 33.92 25.53
C ASN A 624 -8.76 32.89 25.25
N PHE A 625 -8.35 32.68 23.98
CA PHE A 625 -7.39 31.65 23.62
C PHE A 625 -5.95 32.16 23.36
N SER A 626 -5.73 33.44 23.12
CA SER A 626 -4.41 33.98 22.78
C SER A 626 -3.92 35.07 23.75
N GLY A 627 -4.74 35.50 24.64
CA GLY A 627 -4.43 36.67 25.51
C GLY A 627 -4.29 38.00 24.77
N ILE A 628 -4.40 37.98 23.44
CA ILE A 628 -4.37 39.16 22.58
C ILE A 628 -5.80 39.53 22.20
N THR A 629 -6.16 40.79 22.32
CA THR A 629 -7.49 41.29 21.96
C THR A 629 -7.40 42.34 20.86
N GLY A 630 -8.50 42.53 20.14
CA GLY A 630 -8.62 43.53 19.07
C GLY A 630 -8.35 42.98 17.66
N PRO A 631 -8.19 43.86 16.66
CA PRO A 631 -8.13 43.48 15.24
C PRO A 631 -6.97 42.56 14.87
N ASN A 632 -5.91 42.54 15.66
CA ASN A 632 -4.72 41.70 15.43
C ASN A 632 -4.76 40.37 16.20
N ALA A 633 -5.83 40.08 16.93
CA ALA A 633 -5.94 38.87 17.74
C ALA A 633 -5.84 37.57 16.91
N LEU A 634 -6.15 37.66 15.63
CA LEU A 634 -6.15 36.51 14.70
C LEU A 634 -4.89 36.42 13.82
N ASN A 635 -3.95 37.32 13.96
CA ASN A 635 -2.73 37.39 13.17
C ASN A 635 -1.49 36.99 13.98
N GLY A 636 -0.64 36.16 13.41
CA GLY A 636 0.64 35.80 14.01
C GLY A 636 0.50 34.98 15.30
N ILE A 637 -0.52 34.14 15.38
CA ILE A 637 -0.70 33.19 16.48
C ILE A 637 0.44 32.21 16.45
N ILE A 638 1.19 32.10 17.53
CA ILE A 638 2.34 31.23 17.66
C ILE A 638 1.96 30.03 18.51
N THR A 639 2.09 28.83 17.88
CA THR A 639 1.94 27.56 18.55
C THR A 639 3.30 26.87 18.61
N SER A 640 3.87 26.77 19.80
CA SER A 640 5.12 26.06 20.07
C SER A 640 4.81 24.87 20.95
N LYS A 641 4.95 23.64 20.42
CA LYS A 641 4.50 22.43 21.09
C LYS A 641 5.51 21.29 21.04
N ILE A 642 5.51 20.49 22.09
CA ILE A 642 6.20 19.21 22.19
C ILE A 642 5.17 18.10 22.20
N THR A 643 5.48 17.02 21.47
CA THR A 643 4.64 15.83 21.38
C THR A 643 5.47 14.58 21.70
N PRO A 644 5.57 14.13 22.95
CA PRO A 644 6.03 12.79 23.24
C PRO A 644 5.04 11.76 22.71
N SER A 645 5.55 10.66 22.17
CA SER A 645 4.73 9.61 21.57
C SER A 645 5.31 8.22 21.73
N PHE A 646 4.41 7.24 21.81
CA PHE A 646 4.72 5.83 21.68
C PHE A 646 3.97 5.30 20.48
N THR A 647 4.67 4.60 19.58
CA THR A 647 4.09 4.00 18.39
C THR A 647 4.43 2.52 18.32
N MET A 648 3.47 1.71 17.87
CA MET A 648 3.65 0.31 17.53
C MET A 648 2.91 0.05 16.23
N ASN A 649 3.60 -0.44 15.20
CA ASN A 649 2.97 -0.73 13.91
C ASN A 649 3.46 -2.07 13.36
N THR A 650 2.52 -3.03 13.26
CA THR A 650 2.74 -4.37 12.70
C THR A 650 1.83 -4.66 11.51
N LEU A 651 1.27 -3.62 10.88
CA LEU A 651 0.41 -3.76 9.71
C LEU A 651 1.23 -4.31 8.53
N ASP A 652 0.64 -5.23 7.79
CA ASP A 652 1.24 -5.89 6.63
C ASP A 652 1.36 -4.99 5.39
N ALA A 653 0.53 -3.95 5.31
CA ALA A 653 0.57 -2.95 4.24
C ALA A 653 0.16 -1.57 4.75
N ALA A 654 0.71 -0.53 4.13
CA ALA A 654 0.33 0.86 4.43
C ALA A 654 -1.05 1.22 3.87
N TYR A 655 -1.40 0.64 2.71
CA TYR A 655 -2.70 0.78 2.07
C TYR A 655 -3.43 -0.57 2.10
N ALA A 656 -4.72 -0.53 2.46
CA ALA A 656 -5.59 -1.70 2.55
C ALA A 656 -4.98 -2.89 3.33
N PRO A 657 -4.52 -2.71 4.57
CA PRO A 657 -3.95 -3.78 5.35
C PRO A 657 -4.97 -4.91 5.58
N HIS A 658 -4.48 -6.17 5.59
CA HIS A 658 -5.27 -7.35 5.86
C HIS A 658 -5.00 -7.95 7.24
N HIS A 659 -3.81 -7.69 7.79
CA HIS A 659 -3.36 -8.24 9.05
C HIS A 659 -2.52 -7.25 9.84
N GLY A 660 -2.55 -7.39 11.16
CA GLY A 660 -1.69 -6.65 12.07
C GLY A 660 -2.42 -5.59 12.89
N LYS A 661 -1.66 -4.85 13.67
CA LYS A 661 -2.19 -3.82 14.57
C LYS A 661 -1.27 -2.60 14.59
N SER A 662 -1.86 -1.44 14.82
CA SER A 662 -1.16 -0.17 15.02
C SER A 662 -1.69 0.49 16.28
N LEU A 663 -0.80 0.97 17.14
CA LEU A 663 -1.12 1.73 18.34
C LEU A 663 -0.28 3.00 18.32
N PHE A 664 -0.94 4.13 18.50
CA PHE A 664 -0.34 5.43 18.75
C PHE A 664 -0.85 5.96 20.08
N ILE A 665 0.05 6.33 20.96
CA ILE A 665 -0.24 7.06 22.21
C ILE A 665 0.66 8.28 22.20
N GLY A 666 0.08 9.46 22.29
CA GLY A 666 0.83 10.70 22.29
C GLY A 666 0.19 11.76 23.18
N GLY A 667 0.94 12.80 23.50
CA GLY A 667 0.46 13.96 24.21
C GLY A 667 1.07 15.24 23.65
N GLU A 668 0.25 16.11 23.09
CA GLU A 668 0.69 17.42 22.63
C GLU A 668 0.65 18.39 23.83
N ILE A 669 1.74 19.11 24.06
CA ILE A 669 1.86 20.14 25.07
C ILE A 669 2.35 21.41 24.36
N ALA A 670 1.45 22.37 24.17
CA ALA A 670 1.74 23.67 23.61
C ALA A 670 1.88 24.72 24.72
N GLY A 671 2.73 25.73 24.52
CA GLY A 671 2.95 26.79 25.49
C GLY A 671 4.43 27.08 25.80
N LEU A 672 5.32 26.51 25.01
CA LEU A 672 6.77 26.73 25.16
C LEU A 672 7.20 28.01 24.41
N GLY A 673 6.82 29.19 24.93
CA GLY A 673 7.10 30.46 24.28
C GLY A 673 6.15 30.84 23.16
N GLY A 674 4.96 30.23 23.08
CA GLY A 674 3.91 30.55 22.13
C GLY A 674 2.74 31.32 22.78
N THR A 675 1.76 31.70 21.95
CA THR A 675 0.51 32.35 22.41
C THR A 675 -0.58 31.33 22.75
N VAL A 676 -0.42 30.09 22.30
CA VAL A 676 -1.36 29.00 22.54
C VAL A 676 -0.85 28.09 23.65
N HIS A 677 -1.66 27.88 24.68
CA HIS A 677 -1.33 26.99 25.80
C HIS A 677 -2.34 25.87 25.91
N THR A 678 -1.98 24.68 25.42
CA THR A 678 -2.89 23.54 25.41
C THR A 678 -2.17 22.23 25.78
N ILE A 679 -2.93 21.31 26.37
CA ILE A 679 -2.54 19.92 26.57
C ILE A 679 -3.54 19.05 25.84
N ARG A 680 -3.06 18.10 25.00
CA ARG A 680 -3.89 17.23 24.20
C ARG A 680 -3.35 15.79 24.18
N PRO A 681 -3.78 14.91 25.09
CA PRO A 681 -3.55 13.48 24.96
C PRO A 681 -4.33 12.90 23.77
N ILE A 682 -3.68 11.96 23.05
CA ILE A 682 -4.24 11.31 21.87
C ILE A 682 -3.94 9.81 21.98
N VAL A 683 -4.95 8.99 21.73
CA VAL A 683 -4.80 7.53 21.61
C VAL A 683 -5.48 7.09 20.33
N GLN A 684 -4.79 6.30 19.52
CA GLN A 684 -5.33 5.68 18.33
C GLN A 684 -4.95 4.20 18.29
N TYR A 685 -5.92 3.36 18.09
CA TYR A 685 -5.72 1.91 17.94
C TYR A 685 -6.41 1.42 16.67
N LYS A 686 -5.64 0.71 15.82
CA LYS A 686 -6.14 0.08 14.61
C LYS A 686 -5.78 -1.40 14.65
N GLN A 687 -6.69 -2.25 14.21
CA GLN A 687 -6.44 -3.68 14.06
C GLN A 687 -7.15 -4.24 12.85
N PHE A 688 -6.45 -5.14 12.14
CA PHE A 688 -6.98 -5.85 10.99
C PHE A 688 -6.84 -7.35 11.20
N PHE A 689 -7.90 -8.08 10.87
CA PHE A 689 -7.99 -9.52 10.97
C PHE A 689 -8.25 -10.10 9.58
N PRO A 690 -7.41 -11.03 9.12
CA PRO A 690 -7.64 -11.70 7.86
C PRO A 690 -8.82 -12.68 7.97
N VAL A 691 -9.66 -12.71 6.97
CA VAL A 691 -10.80 -13.62 6.86
C VAL A 691 -10.70 -14.37 5.54
N GLN A 692 -11.25 -15.58 5.47
CA GLN A 692 -11.27 -16.42 4.28
C GLN A 692 -9.88 -16.60 3.63
N LYS A 693 -8.93 -17.15 4.39
CA LYS A 693 -7.55 -17.41 3.93
C LYS A 693 -6.85 -16.16 3.36
N HIS A 694 -6.93 -15.05 4.09
CA HIS A 694 -6.31 -13.75 3.77
C HIS A 694 -6.91 -13.01 2.55
N ARG A 695 -8.04 -13.47 2.02
CA ARG A 695 -8.68 -12.78 0.90
C ARG A 695 -9.45 -11.54 1.34
N ASN A 696 -10.13 -11.61 2.48
CA ASN A 696 -10.93 -10.55 3.06
C ASN A 696 -10.31 -10.09 4.37
N ALA A 697 -10.68 -8.90 4.83
CA ALA A 697 -10.20 -8.36 6.09
C ALA A 697 -11.31 -7.68 6.88
N ILE A 698 -11.30 -7.87 8.20
CA ILE A 698 -12.08 -7.06 9.13
C ILE A 698 -11.13 -6.01 9.69
N GLY A 699 -11.50 -4.74 9.53
CA GLY A 699 -10.78 -3.58 10.08
C GLY A 699 -11.56 -2.93 11.21
N TYR A 700 -10.82 -2.55 12.24
CA TYR A 700 -11.35 -1.82 13.38
C TYR A 700 -10.39 -0.71 13.77
N ASN A 701 -10.91 0.52 13.95
CA ASN A 701 -10.16 1.69 14.41
C ASN A 701 -10.91 2.36 15.54
N VAL A 702 -10.17 2.76 16.57
CA VAL A 702 -10.68 3.62 17.65
C VAL A 702 -9.69 4.74 17.87
N GLN A 703 -10.21 5.95 17.95
CA GLN A 703 -9.42 7.12 18.26
C GLN A 703 -10.11 7.94 19.35
N ALA A 704 -9.32 8.37 20.32
CA ALA A 704 -9.75 9.27 21.40
C ALA A 704 -8.75 10.40 21.54
N SER A 705 -9.23 11.62 21.72
CA SER A 705 -8.41 12.76 22.11
C SER A 705 -9.19 13.69 23.03
N PHE A 706 -8.46 14.35 23.92
CA PHE A 706 -9.01 15.35 24.82
C PHE A 706 -8.12 16.60 24.75
N ILE A 707 -8.68 17.79 24.69
CA ILE A 707 -7.92 19.04 24.65
C ILE A 707 -8.34 19.97 25.77
N THR A 708 -7.37 20.63 26.38
CA THR A 708 -7.61 21.64 27.41
C THR A 708 -6.59 22.76 27.30
N GLY A 709 -7.07 23.98 27.49
CA GLY A 709 -6.20 25.14 27.72
C GLY A 709 -5.74 25.22 29.18
N PHE A 710 -4.64 25.87 29.43
CA PHE A 710 -4.10 26.16 30.77
C PHE A 710 -3.51 27.59 30.85
N GLY A 711 -3.12 28.02 32.05
CA GLY A 711 -2.56 29.36 32.25
C GLY A 711 -3.59 30.50 32.11
N GLY A 712 -4.87 30.23 32.37
CA GLY A 712 -5.94 31.23 32.30
C GLY A 712 -6.48 31.47 30.88
N ILE A 713 -6.03 30.71 29.86
CA ILE A 713 -6.52 30.76 28.49
C ILE A 713 -7.16 29.46 28.08
N VAL A 714 -8.06 29.48 27.11
CA VAL A 714 -8.78 28.30 26.63
C VAL A 714 -8.14 27.76 25.37
N ALA A 715 -8.44 26.51 25.04
CA ALA A 715 -8.02 25.94 23.77
C ALA A 715 -8.64 26.68 22.59
N PRO A 716 -7.84 27.05 21.54
CA PRO A 716 -8.35 27.78 20.41
C PRO A 716 -9.33 26.92 19.59
N PRO A 717 -10.37 27.53 19.01
CA PRO A 717 -11.41 26.80 18.27
C PRO A 717 -10.85 25.96 17.10
N PHE A 718 -9.78 26.43 16.44
CA PHE A 718 -9.17 25.70 15.32
C PHE A 718 -8.37 24.47 15.74
N GLU A 719 -7.99 24.32 17.02
CA GLU A 719 -7.33 23.14 17.58
C GLU A 719 -8.30 22.19 18.31
N ARG A 720 -9.52 22.63 18.60
CA ARG A 720 -10.54 21.80 19.27
C ARG A 720 -11.01 20.67 18.36
N ALA A 721 -11.67 19.69 18.96
CA ALA A 721 -12.18 18.53 18.27
C ALA A 721 -13.37 18.88 17.36
N TYR A 722 -13.32 18.34 16.15
CA TYR A 722 -14.42 18.31 15.20
C TYR A 722 -14.38 16.99 14.49
N LEU A 723 -15.49 16.29 14.40
CA LEU A 723 -15.59 15.04 13.68
C LEU A 723 -16.32 15.19 12.35
N GLY A 724 -16.29 14.14 11.53
CA GLY A 724 -16.92 14.07 10.22
C GLY A 724 -15.92 14.07 9.08
N GLY A 725 -16.34 13.52 7.96
CA GLY A 725 -15.51 13.30 6.79
C GLY A 725 -15.18 11.83 6.56
N GLU A 726 -14.52 11.56 5.45
CA GLU A 726 -14.22 10.22 4.96
C GLU A 726 -13.23 9.44 5.85
N ASN A 727 -12.50 10.11 6.74
CA ASN A 727 -11.50 9.49 7.62
C ASN A 727 -11.97 9.34 9.07
N ASP A 728 -13.03 10.04 9.44
CA ASP A 728 -13.58 10.00 10.80
C ASP A 728 -14.92 9.28 10.82
N ILE A 729 -16.00 9.95 10.37
CA ILE A 729 -17.36 9.40 10.30
C ILE A 729 -17.90 9.66 8.91
N ARG A 730 -17.90 8.65 8.05
CA ARG A 730 -18.47 8.73 6.69
C ARG A 730 -19.95 9.09 6.75
N GLY A 731 -20.44 9.81 5.75
CA GLY A 731 -21.85 10.27 5.74
C GLY A 731 -22.06 11.66 6.31
N PHE A 732 -21.09 12.20 7.06
CA PHE A 732 -21.07 13.57 7.53
C PHE A 732 -19.98 14.36 6.81
N ASP A 733 -20.15 15.68 6.68
CA ASP A 733 -19.13 16.54 6.12
C ASP A 733 -17.96 16.73 7.08
N ILE A 734 -16.81 17.08 6.52
CA ILE A 734 -15.60 17.29 7.32
C ILE A 734 -15.82 18.42 8.33
N ARG A 735 -15.50 18.17 9.59
CA ARG A 735 -15.63 19.10 10.72
C ARG A 735 -17.06 19.62 10.98
N THR A 736 -18.10 18.94 10.49
CA THR A 736 -19.48 19.39 10.71
C THR A 736 -20.08 18.86 12.02
N ILE A 737 -19.52 17.80 12.55
CA ILE A 737 -19.93 17.29 13.86
C ILE A 737 -19.21 18.14 14.91
N SER A 738 -19.97 18.89 15.65
CA SER A 738 -19.52 19.78 16.74
C SER A 738 -20.70 20.12 17.63
N PRO A 739 -20.49 20.30 18.93
CA PRO A 739 -21.49 20.94 19.79
C PRO A 739 -21.78 22.35 19.29
N ILE A 740 -22.98 22.84 19.56
CA ILE A 740 -23.40 24.20 19.24
C ILE A 740 -23.52 24.96 20.56
N ALA A 741 -23.06 26.20 20.59
CA ALA A 741 -23.11 27.04 21.77
C ALA A 741 -23.71 28.41 21.46
N TYR A 742 -24.26 29.06 22.50
CA TYR A 742 -24.71 30.42 22.45
C TYR A 742 -23.53 31.35 22.80
N LEU A 743 -23.19 32.25 21.85
CA LEU A 743 -22.25 33.36 22.09
C LEU A 743 -23.04 34.64 22.28
N PRO A 744 -23.11 35.19 23.51
CA PRO A 744 -23.77 36.45 23.77
C PRO A 744 -23.04 37.59 23.09
N SER A 745 -23.78 38.47 22.41
CA SER A 745 -23.23 39.65 21.74
C SER A 745 -24.26 40.76 21.74
N ALA A 746 -23.81 41.96 21.37
CA ALA A 746 -24.68 43.12 21.11
C ALA A 746 -24.83 43.30 19.59
N GLN A 747 -26.07 43.40 19.13
CA GLN A 747 -26.36 43.76 17.76
C GLN A 747 -27.03 45.16 17.72
N SER A 748 -26.53 46.03 16.82
CA SER A 748 -27.18 47.29 16.58
C SER A 748 -28.31 47.11 15.55
N VAL A 749 -29.52 47.50 15.92
CA VAL A 749 -30.71 47.33 15.09
C VAL A 749 -31.24 48.71 14.75
N SER A 750 -31.46 48.98 13.45
CA SER A 750 -32.09 50.23 13.02
C SER A 750 -33.61 50.14 13.19
N LEU A 751 -34.18 51.08 13.92
CA LEU A 751 -35.63 51.15 14.09
C LEU A 751 -36.32 51.46 12.78
N ARG A 752 -37.52 50.92 12.63
CA ARG A 752 -38.40 51.20 11.50
C ARG A 752 -39.78 51.63 11.99
N ASN A 753 -40.39 52.56 11.22
CA ASN A 753 -41.80 52.89 11.37
C ASN A 753 -42.68 51.70 10.95
N PRO A 754 -43.96 51.67 11.34
CA PRO A 754 -44.90 50.64 10.92
C PRO A 754 -45.03 50.44 9.42
N ASP A 755 -44.77 51.50 8.62
CA ASP A 755 -44.73 51.48 7.16
C ASP A 755 -43.45 50.83 6.58
N GLY A 756 -42.49 50.45 7.45
CA GLY A 756 -41.21 49.85 7.05
C GLY A 756 -40.09 50.84 6.75
N THR A 757 -40.32 52.14 6.79
CA THR A 757 -39.30 53.17 6.63
C THR A 757 -38.41 53.25 7.86
N PHE A 758 -37.14 53.66 7.70
CA PHE A 758 -36.23 53.79 8.83
C PHE A 758 -36.53 55.09 9.64
N VAL A 759 -36.47 54.98 10.95
CA VAL A 759 -36.57 56.12 11.85
C VAL A 759 -35.25 56.91 11.79
N PRO A 760 -35.29 58.26 11.51
CA PRO A 760 -34.08 59.03 11.47
C PRO A 760 -33.49 59.27 12.89
N ALA A 761 -32.17 59.16 13.05
CA ALA A 761 -31.49 59.48 14.28
C ALA A 761 -31.54 60.96 14.57
N ASN A 762 -31.53 61.80 13.51
CA ASN A 762 -31.79 63.23 13.61
C ASN A 762 -32.87 63.61 12.59
N PRO A 763 -34.05 64.12 13.06
CA PRO A 763 -35.15 64.43 12.18
C PRO A 763 -34.89 65.54 11.14
N ARG A 764 -33.80 66.30 11.33
CA ARG A 764 -33.39 67.35 10.40
C ARG A 764 -32.70 66.88 9.14
N PHE A 765 -32.29 65.59 9.12
CA PHE A 765 -31.59 64.98 7.99
C PHE A 765 -32.35 63.78 7.45
N PRO A 766 -32.37 63.58 6.15
CA PRO A 766 -33.00 62.38 5.60
C PRO A 766 -32.18 61.10 5.91
N VAL A 767 -32.86 60.03 6.07
CA VAL A 767 -32.23 58.68 6.16
C VAL A 767 -31.68 58.30 4.79
N GLN A 768 -30.43 57.86 4.76
CA GLN A 768 -29.86 57.28 3.54
C GLN A 768 -29.94 55.76 3.58
N ILE A 769 -30.36 55.18 2.46
CA ILE A 769 -30.53 53.73 2.29
C ILE A 769 -29.45 53.26 1.30
N ASN A 770 -28.78 52.15 1.66
CA ASN A 770 -27.80 51.51 0.78
C ASN A 770 -28.51 50.71 -0.35
N SER A 771 -27.73 50.28 -1.35
CA SER A 771 -28.24 49.53 -2.50
C SER A 771 -28.90 48.19 -2.13
N SER A 772 -28.62 47.66 -0.93
CA SER A 772 -29.23 46.45 -0.40
C SER A 772 -30.51 46.72 0.42
N GLY A 773 -31.00 47.95 0.47
CA GLY A 773 -32.21 48.33 1.24
C GLY A 773 -31.98 48.42 2.75
N GLY A 774 -30.72 48.45 3.19
CA GLY A 774 -30.34 48.70 4.58
C GLY A 774 -30.06 50.18 4.83
N CYS A 775 -29.99 50.58 6.10
CA CYS A 775 -29.61 51.89 6.51
C CYS A 775 -28.13 52.18 6.21
N ALA A 776 -27.83 53.23 5.49
CA ALA A 776 -26.47 53.70 5.24
C ALA A 776 -26.06 54.80 6.24
N SER A 777 -26.94 55.79 6.53
CA SER A 777 -26.65 56.83 7.51
C SER A 777 -27.94 57.47 8.06
N ASN A 778 -27.80 58.11 9.20
CA ASN A 778 -28.90 58.78 9.91
C ASN A 778 -30.08 57.88 10.28
N CYS A 779 -29.86 56.61 10.58
CA CYS A 779 -30.89 55.76 11.17
C CYS A 779 -30.70 55.65 12.67
N TRP A 780 -31.78 55.57 13.36
CA TRP A 780 -31.75 55.39 14.77
C TRP A 780 -31.44 53.93 15.13
N ASN A 781 -30.26 53.69 15.65
CA ASN A 781 -29.74 52.38 15.97
C ASN A 781 -29.82 52.15 17.49
N ILE A 782 -30.43 51.04 17.86
CA ILE A 782 -30.53 50.62 19.26
C ILE A 782 -29.73 49.31 19.43
N PRO A 783 -28.84 49.23 20.43
CA PRO A 783 -28.20 47.99 20.77
C PRO A 783 -29.23 47.05 21.42
N VAL A 784 -29.38 45.86 20.84
CA VAL A 784 -30.20 44.78 21.38
C VAL A 784 -29.37 43.55 21.70
N PRO A 785 -29.72 42.80 22.76
CA PRO A 785 -29.02 41.56 23.09
C PRO A 785 -29.26 40.51 22.02
N TYR A 786 -28.20 39.87 21.62
CA TYR A 786 -28.27 38.81 20.59
C TYR A 786 -27.42 37.61 20.98
N ASN A 787 -27.90 36.41 20.73
CA ASN A 787 -27.14 35.16 20.89
C ASN A 787 -26.79 34.58 19.53
N GLN A 788 -25.52 34.67 19.17
CA GLN A 788 -25.03 34.06 17.99
C GLN A 788 -24.85 32.54 18.23
N LEU A 789 -25.41 31.69 17.37
CA LEU A 789 -25.07 30.26 17.37
C LEU A 789 -23.68 30.07 16.78
N VAL A 790 -22.84 29.38 17.50
CA VAL A 790 -21.45 29.11 17.10
C VAL A 790 -21.16 27.63 17.33
N THR A 791 -20.22 27.07 16.54
CA THR A 791 -19.70 25.72 16.64
C THR A 791 -18.27 25.74 17.17
N PRO A 792 -18.08 25.78 18.49
CA PRO A 792 -16.74 25.98 19.06
C PRO A 792 -15.82 24.77 19.00
N GLY A 793 -16.30 23.60 18.59
CA GLY A 793 -15.61 22.31 18.71
C GLY A 793 -15.73 21.71 20.11
N GLY A 794 -15.64 20.38 20.20
CA GLY A 794 -15.57 19.65 21.46
C GLY A 794 -14.21 19.77 22.14
N ASP A 795 -14.16 19.45 23.43
CA ASP A 795 -12.89 19.28 24.15
C ASP A 795 -12.52 17.80 24.31
N LEU A 796 -13.46 16.87 24.09
CA LEU A 796 -13.24 15.44 23.92
C LEU A 796 -13.63 15.03 22.52
N SER A 797 -12.89 14.13 21.89
CA SER A 797 -13.38 13.39 20.72
C SER A 797 -13.19 11.91 20.92
N LEU A 798 -14.18 11.15 20.52
CA LEU A 798 -14.14 9.71 20.48
C LEU A 798 -14.78 9.26 19.16
N ASN A 799 -14.03 8.54 18.33
CA ASN A 799 -14.56 7.93 17.11
C ASN A 799 -14.13 6.47 16.99
N SER A 800 -14.97 5.67 16.37
CA SER A 800 -14.78 4.26 16.13
C SER A 800 -15.28 3.91 14.74
N ASN A 801 -14.46 3.20 13.98
CA ASN A 801 -14.77 2.74 12.63
C ASN A 801 -14.64 1.23 12.59
N PHE A 802 -15.61 0.60 11.98
CA PHE A 802 -15.61 -0.83 11.71
C PHE A 802 -15.91 -1.06 10.24
N GLU A 803 -15.12 -1.91 9.57
CA GLU A 803 -15.39 -2.27 8.19
C GLU A 803 -15.02 -3.73 7.90
N TYR A 804 -15.78 -4.34 7.00
CA TYR A 804 -15.49 -5.66 6.45
C TYR A 804 -15.16 -5.55 4.98
N ARG A 805 -13.87 -5.63 4.63
CA ARG A 805 -13.38 -5.55 3.25
C ARG A 805 -13.51 -6.89 2.56
N ILE A 806 -14.27 -6.91 1.48
CA ILE A 806 -14.47 -8.07 0.62
C ILE A 806 -13.75 -7.80 -0.69
N THR A 807 -12.62 -8.45 -0.92
CA THR A 807 -11.87 -8.32 -2.17
C THR A 807 -12.62 -9.05 -3.29
N ILE A 808 -12.99 -8.32 -4.33
CA ILE A 808 -13.70 -8.87 -5.49
C ILE A 808 -12.70 -9.39 -6.52
N ALA A 809 -11.88 -8.49 -7.06
CA ALA A 809 -10.88 -8.82 -8.07
C ALA A 809 -9.76 -7.79 -8.07
N GLY A 810 -8.49 -8.24 -8.04
CA GLY A 810 -7.34 -7.35 -8.03
C GLY A 810 -7.42 -6.30 -6.92
N PRO A 811 -7.29 -5.00 -7.23
CA PRO A 811 -7.34 -3.93 -6.25
C PRO A 811 -8.77 -3.49 -5.86
N VAL A 812 -9.81 -4.14 -6.40
CA VAL A 812 -11.21 -3.76 -6.17
C VAL A 812 -11.77 -4.49 -4.95
N ALA A 813 -12.27 -3.73 -3.99
CA ALA A 813 -12.93 -4.24 -2.80
C ALA A 813 -14.26 -3.54 -2.51
N ILE A 814 -15.21 -4.25 -1.93
CA ILE A 814 -16.43 -3.69 -1.33
C ILE A 814 -16.29 -3.79 0.17
N ALA A 815 -16.61 -2.69 0.86
CA ALA A 815 -16.50 -2.60 2.31
C ALA A 815 -17.82 -2.09 2.92
N PRO A 816 -18.71 -2.97 3.39
CA PRO A 816 -19.70 -2.55 4.36
C PRO A 816 -19.02 -2.00 5.61
N PHE A 817 -19.57 -0.89 6.13
CA PHE A 817 -18.96 -0.17 7.25
C PHE A 817 -20.00 0.33 8.27
N VAL A 818 -19.50 0.56 9.47
CA VAL A 818 -20.20 1.28 10.55
C VAL A 818 -19.21 2.23 11.19
N ASP A 819 -19.51 3.51 11.18
CA ASP A 819 -18.73 4.57 11.82
C ASP A 819 -19.55 5.22 12.91
N MET A 820 -18.96 5.48 14.06
CA MET A 820 -19.63 6.12 15.19
C MET A 820 -18.66 7.07 15.91
N GLY A 821 -19.20 8.20 16.40
CA GLY A 821 -18.39 9.11 17.21
C GLY A 821 -19.20 10.19 17.92
N VAL A 822 -18.52 10.86 18.82
CA VAL A 822 -19.05 11.96 19.63
C VAL A 822 -17.91 12.93 20.00
N ASP A 823 -18.19 14.21 20.01
CA ASP A 823 -17.23 15.27 20.37
C ASP A 823 -17.83 16.32 21.31
N PRO A 824 -18.17 15.96 22.54
CA PRO A 824 -18.83 16.85 23.49
C PRO A 824 -17.88 17.92 24.04
N ILE A 825 -18.50 18.97 24.59
CA ILE A 825 -17.90 19.86 25.57
C ILE A 825 -18.10 19.28 26.94
N ILE A 826 -17.04 18.88 27.61
CA ILE A 826 -17.06 18.37 28.99
C ILE A 826 -16.98 19.52 29.96
N ARG A 827 -16.19 20.56 29.66
CA ARG A 827 -15.95 21.70 30.54
C ARG A 827 -16.30 23.02 29.86
N THR A 828 -17.39 23.65 30.27
CA THR A 828 -17.81 24.95 29.76
C THR A 828 -16.80 26.05 30.10
N SER A 829 -16.02 25.91 31.20
CA SER A 829 -14.91 26.79 31.53
C SER A 829 -13.82 26.89 30.44
N GLN A 830 -13.77 25.91 29.51
CA GLN A 830 -12.91 25.98 28.32
C GLN A 830 -13.54 26.72 27.15
N LEU A 831 -14.67 27.41 27.35
CA LEU A 831 -15.34 28.27 26.38
C LEU A 831 -15.53 29.68 26.95
N GLN A 832 -14.55 30.19 27.72
CA GLN A 832 -14.64 31.51 28.29
C GLN A 832 -14.37 32.63 27.27
N THR A 833 -15.18 33.63 27.31
CA THR A 833 -14.95 34.88 26.58
C THR A 833 -13.82 35.69 27.24
N ASN A 834 -13.08 36.45 26.44
CA ASN A 834 -12.05 37.32 26.95
C ASN A 834 -12.64 38.46 27.82
N LEU A 835 -11.87 38.93 28.81
CA LEU A 835 -12.37 39.91 29.78
C LEU A 835 -12.79 41.23 29.13
N THR A 836 -12.08 41.72 28.11
CA THR A 836 -12.35 42.98 27.45
C THR A 836 -13.74 42.94 26.78
N GLN A 837 -13.99 41.92 26.00
CA GLN A 837 -15.29 41.76 25.31
C GLN A 837 -16.43 41.50 26.31
N TYR A 838 -16.15 40.68 27.31
CA TYR A 838 -17.13 40.41 28.39
C TYR A 838 -17.49 41.71 29.11
N ASN A 839 -16.52 42.53 29.53
CA ASN A 839 -16.75 43.81 30.20
C ASN A 839 -17.48 44.78 29.28
N THR A 840 -17.14 44.83 28.00
CA THR A 840 -17.86 45.64 27.02
C THR A 840 -19.32 45.22 26.96
N LEU A 841 -19.61 43.92 26.86
CA LEU A 841 -20.97 43.40 26.77
C LEU A 841 -21.82 43.66 28.00
N ILE A 842 -21.29 43.45 29.23
CA ILE A 842 -22.03 43.66 30.45
C ILE A 842 -22.25 45.15 30.81
N ASN A 843 -21.40 46.02 30.24
CA ASN A 843 -21.55 47.47 30.39
C ASN A 843 -22.34 48.12 29.27
N THR A 844 -22.70 47.36 28.22
CA THR A 844 -23.58 47.86 27.15
C THR A 844 -24.98 48.07 27.66
N LEU A 845 -25.52 49.27 27.40
CA LEU A 845 -26.90 49.59 27.67
C LEU A 845 -27.75 49.10 26.50
N PHE A 846 -28.61 48.17 26.76
CA PHE A 846 -29.50 47.55 25.77
C PHE A 846 -30.85 48.21 25.78
N GLY A 847 -31.41 48.38 24.56
CA GLY A 847 -32.70 49.02 24.40
C GLY A 847 -32.59 50.56 24.52
N CYS A 848 -33.72 51.18 24.31
CA CYS A 848 -33.91 52.63 24.48
C CYS A 848 -35.33 52.93 24.95
N PRO A 849 -35.66 52.64 26.21
CA PRO A 849 -37.00 52.82 26.71
C PRO A 849 -37.41 54.29 26.85
N THR A 850 -36.46 55.19 27.00
CA THR A 850 -36.72 56.61 27.15
C THR A 850 -35.85 57.45 26.23
N LEU A 851 -36.44 58.51 25.72
CA LEU A 851 -35.79 59.51 24.87
C LEU A 851 -35.74 60.90 25.55
N ASP A 852 -34.68 61.63 25.33
CA ASP A 852 -34.62 63.05 25.68
C ASP A 852 -35.29 63.91 24.59
N PRO A 853 -35.47 65.20 24.83
CA PRO A 853 -36.04 66.12 23.82
C PRO A 853 -35.18 66.24 22.53
N ALA A 854 -33.93 65.82 22.55
CA ALA A 854 -33.03 65.85 21.43
C ALA A 854 -32.98 64.48 20.70
N TYR A 855 -33.92 63.57 21.00
CA TYR A 855 -34.00 62.22 20.46
C TYR A 855 -32.79 61.33 20.80
N ALA A 856 -31.99 61.69 21.79
CA ALA A 856 -30.95 60.77 22.29
C ALA A 856 -31.54 59.76 23.31
N CYS A 857 -30.99 58.61 23.30
CA CYS A 857 -31.42 57.49 24.21
C CYS A 857 -30.90 57.78 25.65
N THR A 858 -31.77 57.94 26.63
CA THR A 858 -31.40 58.23 28.01
C THR A 858 -31.62 57.07 28.97
N GLY A 859 -32.17 55.96 28.54
CA GLY A 859 -32.53 54.85 29.40
C GLY A 859 -32.34 53.48 28.81
N GLY A 860 -31.16 53.05 28.59
CA GLY A 860 -30.88 51.61 28.32
C GLY A 860 -30.72 50.82 29.60
N ALA A 861 -30.99 49.54 29.58
CA ALA A 861 -30.79 48.64 30.72
C ALA A 861 -29.57 47.74 30.51
N LYS A 862 -28.77 47.58 31.55
CA LYS A 862 -27.75 46.56 31.56
C LYS A 862 -28.41 45.20 31.78
N ILE A 863 -27.98 44.16 31.02
CA ILE A 863 -28.46 42.79 31.23
C ILE A 863 -27.64 42.15 32.35
N SER A 864 -28.29 41.82 33.46
CA SER A 864 -27.65 41.08 34.54
C SER A 864 -27.58 39.58 34.20
N GLY A 865 -26.48 38.92 34.66
CA GLY A 865 -26.40 37.48 34.63
C GLY A 865 -25.95 36.87 33.28
N ILE A 866 -25.36 37.66 32.39
CA ILE A 866 -24.68 37.12 31.17
C ILE A 866 -23.48 36.29 31.64
N PRO A 867 -23.46 34.98 31.37
CA PRO A 867 -22.32 34.16 31.76
C PRO A 867 -21.10 34.48 30.93
N ARG A 868 -19.91 34.41 31.54
CA ARG A 868 -18.66 34.50 30.82
C ARG A 868 -18.37 33.24 29.99
N ASP A 869 -18.85 32.09 30.47
CA ASP A 869 -18.72 30.81 29.78
C ASP A 869 -19.86 30.63 28.77
N LEU A 870 -19.54 30.25 27.54
CA LEU A 870 -20.55 29.96 26.54
C LEU A 870 -21.32 28.70 26.97
N LYS A 871 -22.63 28.77 26.87
CA LYS A 871 -23.50 27.64 27.20
C LYS A 871 -23.79 26.82 25.95
N PRO A 872 -23.55 25.48 25.97
CA PRO A 872 -24.00 24.62 24.89
C PRO A 872 -25.52 24.69 24.73
N VAL A 873 -25.98 24.66 23.49
CA VAL A 873 -27.41 24.58 23.18
C VAL A 873 -27.94 23.23 23.66
N PRO A 874 -29.05 23.21 24.41
CA PRO A 874 -29.65 21.95 24.85
C PRO A 874 -29.90 21.00 23.68
N GLY A 875 -29.59 19.70 23.89
CA GLY A 875 -29.76 18.67 22.85
C GLY A 875 -28.75 18.70 21.71
N THR A 876 -27.64 19.48 21.79
CA THR A 876 -26.57 19.49 20.80
C THR A 876 -25.25 18.95 21.33
N ASN A 877 -25.05 18.99 22.65
CA ASN A 877 -23.90 18.42 23.34
C ASN A 877 -24.16 16.92 23.60
N TRP A 878 -23.14 16.09 23.64
CA TRP A 878 -23.24 14.65 23.88
C TRP A 878 -24.13 13.89 22.87
N VAL A 879 -24.30 14.39 21.66
CA VAL A 879 -25.05 13.70 20.61
C VAL A 879 -24.13 12.79 19.84
N ALA A 880 -24.32 11.49 20.01
CA ALA A 880 -23.61 10.50 19.20
C ALA A 880 -24.07 10.57 17.75
N ARG A 881 -23.12 10.51 16.80
CA ARG A 881 -23.38 10.32 15.38
C ARG A 881 -22.98 8.91 14.99
N MET A 882 -23.79 8.32 14.15
CA MET A 882 -23.53 6.98 13.62
C MET A 882 -23.94 6.92 12.16
N SER A 883 -23.09 6.38 11.34
CA SER A 883 -23.39 6.08 9.94
C SER A 883 -23.08 4.62 9.63
N THR A 884 -23.86 4.04 8.74
CA THR A 884 -23.65 2.72 8.18
C THR A 884 -23.80 2.78 6.67
N GLY A 885 -23.08 1.96 5.95
CA GLY A 885 -23.12 2.03 4.49
C GLY A 885 -22.27 1.00 3.81
N ILE A 886 -22.13 1.19 2.52
CA ILE A 886 -21.29 0.36 1.65
C ILE A 886 -20.35 1.27 0.89
N GLU A 887 -19.09 0.89 0.85
CA GLU A 887 -18.04 1.59 0.12
C GLU A 887 -17.41 0.67 -0.93
N LEU A 888 -17.23 1.18 -2.14
CA LEU A 888 -16.41 0.58 -3.20
C LEU A 888 -15.04 1.24 -3.17
N GLN A 889 -14.00 0.44 -3.01
CA GLN A 889 -12.60 0.86 -2.97
C GLN A 889 -11.86 0.29 -4.17
N THR A 890 -11.06 1.10 -4.85
CA THR A 890 -10.15 0.63 -5.91
C THR A 890 -8.92 1.52 -5.99
N MET A 891 -7.80 0.96 -6.48
CA MET A 891 -6.63 1.75 -6.83
C MET A 891 -6.70 2.16 -8.29
N LEU A 892 -6.56 3.44 -8.55
CA LEU A 892 -6.43 3.96 -9.91
C LEU A 892 -4.99 3.77 -10.39
N PRO A 893 -4.73 2.89 -11.38
CA PRO A 893 -3.36 2.52 -11.74
C PRO A 893 -2.54 3.67 -12.33
N VAL A 894 -3.20 4.63 -12.99
CA VAL A 894 -2.52 5.78 -13.62
C VAL A 894 -2.05 6.80 -12.58
N VAL A 895 -2.85 7.05 -11.55
CA VAL A 895 -2.61 8.08 -10.52
C VAL A 895 -2.04 7.48 -9.24
N ASN A 896 -2.00 6.14 -9.16
CA ASN A 896 -1.63 5.37 -7.96
C ASN A 896 -2.32 5.88 -6.68
N ALA A 897 -3.58 6.28 -6.80
CA ALA A 897 -4.38 6.85 -5.73
C ALA A 897 -5.61 5.98 -5.44
N PRO A 898 -5.97 5.81 -4.16
CA PRO A 898 -7.16 5.08 -3.79
C PRO A 898 -8.42 5.89 -4.14
N PHE A 899 -9.26 5.29 -4.97
CA PHE A 899 -10.55 5.84 -5.34
C PHE A 899 -11.65 5.14 -4.54
N ARG A 900 -12.53 5.92 -3.94
CA ARG A 900 -13.59 5.45 -3.04
C ARG A 900 -14.93 6.05 -3.45
N ILE A 901 -15.95 5.22 -3.51
CA ILE A 901 -17.35 5.63 -3.68
C ILE A 901 -18.13 5.00 -2.55
N TYR A 902 -18.87 5.80 -1.80
CA TYR A 902 -19.68 5.26 -0.73
C TYR A 902 -21.09 5.86 -0.68
N TYR A 903 -22.02 5.02 -0.23
CA TYR A 903 -23.35 5.42 0.17
C TYR A 903 -23.48 5.16 1.66
N ALA A 904 -23.81 6.21 2.41
CA ALA A 904 -23.96 6.18 3.84
C ALA A 904 -25.39 6.55 4.27
N TYR A 905 -25.89 5.84 5.27
CA TYR A 905 -27.12 6.16 6.00
C TYR A 905 -26.77 6.56 7.41
N ASN A 906 -27.09 7.81 7.79
CA ASN A 906 -26.81 8.40 9.09
C ASN A 906 -27.93 7.97 10.07
N ALA A 907 -27.70 6.86 10.77
CA ALA A 907 -28.64 6.25 11.69
C ALA A 907 -28.86 7.13 12.93
N LEU A 908 -27.75 7.67 13.48
CA LEU A 908 -27.77 8.67 14.55
C LEU A 908 -27.22 9.99 13.99
N ARG A 909 -27.98 11.04 14.15
CA ARG A 909 -27.66 12.39 13.65
C ARG A 909 -28.21 13.46 14.59
N LEU A 910 -27.73 14.69 14.44
CA LEU A 910 -28.35 15.82 15.10
C LEU A 910 -29.72 16.11 14.47
N ASP A 911 -30.75 16.17 15.29
CA ASP A 911 -32.10 16.60 14.95
C ASP A 911 -32.66 17.35 16.16
N SER A 912 -32.41 18.63 16.24
CA SER A 912 -32.73 19.48 17.39
C SER A 912 -33.20 20.84 16.93
N SER A 913 -33.76 21.60 17.85
CA SER A 913 -34.10 23.01 17.63
C SER A 913 -33.39 23.88 18.67
N ALA A 914 -33.00 25.06 18.28
CA ALA A 914 -32.38 26.03 19.16
C ALA A 914 -33.21 27.33 19.19
N SER A 915 -33.49 27.80 20.37
CA SER A 915 -34.11 29.09 20.59
C SER A 915 -33.12 29.98 21.35
N PRO A 916 -32.94 31.25 20.96
CA PRO A 916 -32.06 32.16 21.71
C PRO A 916 -32.52 32.29 23.14
N PRO A 917 -31.63 32.17 24.15
CA PRO A 917 -32.03 32.30 25.57
C PRO A 917 -32.39 33.74 25.98
N ILE A 918 -31.85 34.73 25.27
CA ILE A 918 -32.16 36.14 25.51
C ILE A 918 -33.06 36.60 24.39
N GLN A 919 -34.24 37.06 24.74
CA GLN A 919 -35.22 37.58 23.79
C GLN A 919 -35.31 39.10 23.90
N ILE A 920 -35.59 39.74 22.79
CA ILE A 920 -35.89 41.14 22.73
C ILE A 920 -37.25 41.36 23.37
N THR A 921 -37.30 42.21 24.41
CA THR A 921 -38.53 42.54 25.13
C THR A 921 -39.08 43.88 24.73
N ARG A 922 -40.39 44.03 24.86
CA ARG A 922 -41.08 45.29 24.54
C ARG A 922 -40.54 46.49 25.33
N GLY A 923 -40.16 46.28 26.57
CA GLY A 923 -39.61 47.32 27.41
C GLY A 923 -38.22 47.86 26.97
N MET A 924 -37.61 47.28 25.98
CA MET A 924 -36.33 47.76 25.42
C MET A 924 -36.52 48.93 24.43
N PHE A 925 -37.75 49.31 24.10
CA PHE A 925 -38.07 50.32 23.09
C PHE A 925 -38.96 51.44 23.70
N PRO A 926 -38.86 52.68 23.16
CA PRO A 926 -39.64 53.80 23.68
C PRO A 926 -41.10 53.70 23.32
N GLY A 927 -41.96 54.16 24.24
CA GLY A 927 -43.43 54.19 24.05
C GLY A 927 -44.12 52.86 24.03
N PRO A 928 -45.34 52.75 23.53
CA PRO A 928 -46.10 51.51 23.39
C PRO A 928 -45.55 50.61 22.32
N VAL A 929 -44.24 50.55 22.23
CA VAL A 929 -43.48 49.82 21.21
C VAL A 929 -43.31 48.37 21.63
N GLY A 930 -43.49 47.46 20.72
CA GLY A 930 -43.13 46.06 20.82
C GLY A 930 -42.47 45.59 19.57
N PRO A 931 -41.68 44.47 19.67
CA PRO A 931 -41.15 43.89 18.50
C PRO A 931 -42.27 43.29 17.66
N ILE A 932 -42.66 43.95 16.59
CA ILE A 932 -43.59 43.43 15.58
C ILE A 932 -42.86 43.13 14.28
N ASP A 933 -43.38 42.11 13.57
CA ASP A 933 -42.91 41.86 12.22
C ASP A 933 -43.45 42.91 11.26
N CYS A 934 -42.61 43.77 10.70
CA CYS A 934 -42.98 44.78 9.72
C CYS A 934 -43.71 44.23 8.47
N ARG A 935 -43.69 42.94 8.24
CA ARG A 935 -44.43 42.25 7.13
C ARG A 935 -45.88 41.93 7.48
N ASN A 936 -46.22 41.89 8.76
CA ASN A 936 -47.57 41.63 9.23
C ASN A 936 -47.98 42.57 10.35
N PRO A 937 -48.24 43.83 10.03
CA PRO A 937 -48.60 44.86 11.01
C PRO A 937 -50.02 44.68 11.59
N GLN A 938 -50.81 43.75 11.05
CA GLN A 938 -52.20 43.55 11.53
C GLN A 938 -52.18 42.90 12.93
N GLY A 939 -52.86 43.49 13.87
CA GLY A 939 -52.97 43.11 15.25
C GLY A 939 -51.93 43.73 16.20
N ALA A 940 -51.20 44.71 15.73
CA ALA A 940 -50.11 45.35 16.45
C ALA A 940 -50.55 46.43 17.44
N GLY A 941 -51.76 46.87 17.45
CA GLY A 941 -52.24 47.96 18.30
C GLY A 941 -51.46 49.27 18.06
N ASP A 942 -51.23 50.04 19.11
CA ASP A 942 -50.52 51.32 19.05
C ASP A 942 -49.00 51.22 18.97
N TYR A 943 -48.43 50.32 18.13
CA TYR A 943 -46.97 50.19 17.96
C TYR A 943 -46.41 51.28 17.08
N THR A 944 -45.34 51.94 17.58
CA THR A 944 -44.69 53.05 16.89
C THR A 944 -43.57 52.56 15.96
N TYR A 945 -42.99 51.41 16.26
CA TYR A 945 -41.86 50.86 15.50
C TYR A 945 -41.99 49.37 15.21
N CYS A 946 -41.36 48.88 14.16
CA CYS A 946 -41.32 47.46 13.83
C CYS A 946 -39.92 46.95 13.65
N LEU A 947 -39.72 45.66 13.82
CA LEU A 947 -38.49 44.95 13.59
C LEU A 947 -38.73 43.83 12.59
N THR A 948 -37.71 43.49 11.84
CA THR A 948 -37.81 42.34 10.95
C THR A 948 -37.84 41.04 11.77
N LYS A 949 -38.48 40.00 11.24
CA LYS A 949 -38.55 38.68 11.90
C LYS A 949 -37.15 38.12 12.22
N ALA A 950 -36.17 38.39 11.37
CA ALA A 950 -34.79 38.00 11.62
C ALA A 950 -34.18 38.63 12.86
N THR A 951 -34.58 39.86 13.19
CA THR A 951 -34.13 40.60 14.37
C THR A 951 -34.83 40.13 15.65
N LEU A 952 -36.07 39.64 15.53
CA LEU A 952 -36.86 39.17 16.68
C LEU A 952 -36.39 37.84 17.25
N GLY A 953 -35.41 37.18 16.59
CA GLY A 953 -34.90 35.88 16.99
C GLY A 953 -35.85 34.73 16.56
N SER A 954 -35.48 34.02 15.55
CA SER A 954 -36.21 32.84 15.10
C SER A 954 -35.65 31.54 15.71
N ASN A 955 -36.52 30.58 15.94
CA ASN A 955 -36.06 29.23 16.26
C ASN A 955 -35.31 28.64 15.05
N TYR A 956 -34.14 28.06 15.32
CA TYR A 956 -33.33 27.39 14.32
C TYR A 956 -33.60 25.89 14.39
N THR A 957 -33.91 25.28 13.26
CA THR A 957 -33.93 23.82 13.13
C THR A 957 -32.53 23.34 12.75
N LEU A 958 -31.96 22.51 13.60
CA LEU A 958 -30.62 21.96 13.44
C LEU A 958 -30.75 20.49 13.02
N ARG A 959 -30.68 20.22 11.73
CA ARG A 959 -30.87 18.86 11.19
C ARG A 959 -29.79 18.51 10.21
N GLU A 960 -29.07 17.42 10.52
CA GLU A 960 -28.06 16.82 9.65
C GLU A 960 -28.70 15.91 8.59
N PRO A 961 -28.03 15.67 7.43
CA PRO A 961 -28.57 14.81 6.37
C PRO A 961 -28.69 13.36 6.84
N ARG A 962 -29.75 12.66 6.37
CA ARG A 962 -29.98 11.25 6.70
C ARG A 962 -29.29 10.28 5.75
N LYS A 963 -29.07 10.69 4.49
CA LYS A 963 -28.46 9.87 3.45
C LYS A 963 -27.38 10.71 2.74
N THR A 964 -26.28 10.09 2.42
CA THR A 964 -25.16 10.76 1.75
C THR A 964 -24.54 9.83 0.73
N PHE A 965 -24.34 10.32 -0.48
CA PHE A 965 -23.56 9.65 -1.52
C PHE A 965 -22.34 10.50 -1.82
N ARG A 966 -21.15 9.89 -1.81
CA ARG A 966 -19.90 10.58 -2.08
C ARG A 966 -18.90 9.72 -2.80
N PHE A 967 -18.01 10.41 -3.49
CA PHE A 967 -16.76 9.83 -3.99
C PHE A 967 -15.58 10.65 -3.45
N SER A 968 -14.48 9.98 -3.23
CA SER A 968 -13.24 10.63 -2.80
C SER A 968 -12.04 9.89 -3.38
N VAL A 969 -10.92 10.61 -3.47
CA VAL A 969 -9.60 10.05 -3.77
C VAL A 969 -8.75 10.28 -2.54
N ALA A 970 -8.85 9.36 -1.59
CA ALA A 970 -8.18 9.45 -0.29
C ALA A 970 -7.96 8.06 0.30
N THR A 971 -6.96 7.92 1.16
CA THR A 971 -6.73 6.68 1.91
C THR A 971 -7.86 6.39 2.89
N THR A 972 -8.12 5.11 3.17
CA THR A 972 -8.96 4.68 4.29
C THR A 972 -8.26 4.95 5.62
N PHE A 973 -9.01 4.89 6.73
CA PHE A 973 -8.45 5.05 8.07
C PHE A 973 -7.34 4.02 8.38
#